data_6b88c64b601f2126710f622e7774427a
#
_entry.id   6b88c64b601f2126710f622e7774427a
#
_cell.length_a   1.000
_cell.length_b   1.000
_cell.length_c   1.000
_cell.angle_alpha   90.00
_cell.angle_beta   90.00
_cell.angle_gamma   90.00
#
_symmetry.space_group_name_H-M   'P 1'
#
loop_
_entity.id
_entity.type
_entity.pdbx_description
1 polymer ?
#
loop_
_entity_poly.entity_id
_entity_poly.type
_entity_poly.pdbx_seq_one_letter_code
_entity_poly.pdbx_strand_id
1 'polypeptide(L)'
;MPISTLPTVSRRIADELAVGEHQVSAAVALLDGGATVPFVARYRKEATGGLDDAQLRTLDERLRYLRELDTRRAAVLASIEEQGKLDDPLRASIMAAETKSRLEDVYLPFKPRRRTKAQIAREAGLEPLADLLLAEPGRDPETEAGAYVDVDRGVADTQVALDGARSILVERFTEDADLVGELRERAWKTGDLAARVVAGQETAGEKFSDYFDHRERLTRAPSHRILAMFRGEKEGVLTLEVDPDPQPEGARPAGEQSVYERTIASRFGISAAGRPGDAWLAQTVRLAWRGRVGIRVDVDLRLRLRERAEADAIGVFAANLRDLLLAAPAGPRPTLGLDPGFRTGVKVAVVDATGKAVDTAVIHPHQGAGRWDQSLATLSALVTTHGVELVAIGNGTASRETDRLAGELVGKHPGLTKVVVSEAGASVYSASAYASAELPGMDVSLRGAVSIARRLQDPLAELVKIDARSIGVGQYQHDLPQGDLSRSLDAVVEDAVNGVGVDVNTASVPLLARVSGLGTSLAESIVAHRDAHGAFPSRRALKDVPRLGPKAFEQSAGFLRVRGGDEPLDASAVHPESYPVARAMAKKAGCGLGDLIGSTEVLRGLQPVDFVDEKHGLPTVLDVLAELEKPGRDPRPTFAAARFAEGVEKVADLVPGMVLEGVVTNCAAFGAFVDVGVHQDGLVHVSALSDRFVSDPREVVKPGDVVRVKVLTVDIRRGRIGLTLRLDDPVPGAGGAEADPAARTGAGGGTGGSAGGGAGAPRSRGSRNAAATRRPEQGGAVSDRSAKGRAGKGGTPQDRPAQGGDRRRDGRQAAPESAMAEALRRAGFGKS
;
A
#
# COMPACT_ATOMS: atom_id res chain seq x y z
N MET A 1 17.17 38.35 -19.78
CA MET A 1 17.53 36.93 -19.77
C MET A 1 16.37 36.18 -20.37
N PRO A 2 16.53 35.22 -21.27
CA PRO A 2 15.40 34.42 -21.75
C PRO A 2 14.74 33.74 -20.57
N ILE A 3 13.40 33.87 -20.49
CA ILE A 3 12.57 33.18 -19.50
C ILE A 3 12.87 31.69 -19.68
N SER A 4 13.51 31.07 -18.68
CA SER A 4 13.76 29.63 -18.67
C SER A 4 12.38 28.96 -18.70
N THR A 5 11.96 28.54 -19.87
CA THR A 5 10.76 27.70 -19.99
C THR A 5 11.07 26.38 -19.30
N LEU A 6 10.19 25.96 -18.39
CA LEU A 6 10.27 24.63 -17.81
C LEU A 6 10.43 23.58 -18.92
N PRO A 7 11.20 22.52 -18.70
CA PRO A 7 11.22 21.37 -19.59
C PRO A 7 9.81 20.85 -19.82
N THR A 8 9.53 20.37 -21.02
CA THR A 8 8.24 19.73 -21.34
C THR A 8 7.91 18.63 -20.33
N VAL A 9 6.63 18.31 -20.17
CA VAL A 9 6.20 17.17 -19.31
C VAL A 9 6.94 15.89 -19.72
N SER A 10 7.05 15.65 -21.05
CA SER A 10 7.79 14.50 -21.58
C SER A 10 9.27 14.53 -21.20
N ARG A 11 9.92 15.68 -21.25
CA ARG A 11 11.33 15.80 -20.87
C ARG A 11 11.55 15.53 -19.38
N ARG A 12 10.68 16.06 -18.53
CA ARG A 12 10.75 15.85 -17.07
C ARG A 12 10.61 14.37 -16.70
N ILE A 13 9.63 13.68 -17.33
CA ILE A 13 9.43 12.24 -17.13
C ILE A 13 10.64 11.45 -17.67
N ALA A 14 11.19 11.86 -18.81
CA ALA A 14 12.36 11.21 -19.39
C ALA A 14 13.60 11.29 -18.47
N ASP A 15 13.82 12.46 -17.87
CA ASP A 15 14.91 12.67 -16.92
C ASP A 15 14.68 11.83 -15.62
N GLU A 16 13.45 11.72 -15.13
CA GLU A 16 13.08 10.89 -13.95
C GLU A 16 13.27 9.39 -14.23
N LEU A 17 12.93 8.91 -15.42
CA LEU A 17 13.05 7.50 -15.82
C LEU A 17 14.42 7.14 -16.40
N ALA A 18 15.31 8.12 -16.58
CA ALA A 18 16.62 7.97 -17.26
C ALA A 18 16.49 7.39 -18.68
N VAL A 19 15.50 7.86 -19.47
CA VAL A 19 15.22 7.44 -20.83
C VAL A 19 15.18 8.63 -21.79
N GLY A 20 15.08 8.37 -23.10
CA GLY A 20 14.99 9.42 -24.12
C GLY A 20 13.64 10.13 -24.14
N GLU A 21 13.61 11.46 -24.31
CA GLU A 21 12.37 12.23 -24.40
C GLU A 21 11.45 11.75 -25.54
N HIS A 22 12.01 11.28 -26.67
CA HIS A 22 11.26 10.74 -27.78
C HIS A 22 10.49 9.46 -27.39
N GLN A 23 11.06 8.61 -26.52
CA GLN A 23 10.43 7.39 -26.01
C GLN A 23 9.20 7.74 -25.17
N VAL A 24 9.35 8.72 -24.27
CA VAL A 24 8.25 9.21 -23.43
C VAL A 24 7.16 9.86 -24.27
N SER A 25 7.53 10.70 -25.24
CA SER A 25 6.57 11.37 -26.12
C SER A 25 5.76 10.38 -26.96
N ALA A 26 6.40 9.32 -27.45
CA ALA A 26 5.73 8.25 -28.20
C ALA A 26 4.77 7.46 -27.28
N ALA A 27 5.20 7.12 -26.05
CA ALA A 27 4.35 6.44 -25.08
C ALA A 27 3.14 7.30 -24.67
N VAL A 28 3.34 8.59 -24.40
CA VAL A 28 2.25 9.53 -24.10
C VAL A 28 1.25 9.61 -25.25
N ALA A 29 1.72 9.70 -26.50
CA ALA A 29 0.83 9.74 -27.67
C ALA A 29 -0.02 8.47 -27.81
N LEU A 30 0.56 7.29 -27.52
CA LEU A 30 -0.17 6.01 -27.53
C LEU A 30 -1.22 5.94 -26.40
N LEU A 31 -0.85 6.34 -25.18
CA LEU A 31 -1.77 6.35 -24.02
C LEU A 31 -2.89 7.36 -24.24
N ASP A 32 -2.61 8.57 -24.70
CA ASP A 32 -3.61 9.58 -25.04
C ASP A 32 -4.52 9.11 -26.20
N GLY A 33 -3.96 8.31 -27.10
CA GLY A 33 -4.70 7.60 -28.15
C GLY A 33 -5.60 6.50 -27.57
N GLY A 34 -5.56 6.21 -26.27
CA GLY A 34 -6.37 5.21 -25.57
C GLY A 34 -5.83 3.79 -25.70
N ALA A 35 -4.52 3.63 -25.94
CA ALA A 35 -3.84 2.35 -25.78
C ALA A 35 -3.64 2.09 -24.27
N THR A 36 -3.71 0.81 -23.87
CA THR A 36 -3.44 0.41 -22.48
C THR A 36 -1.94 0.16 -22.27
N VAL A 37 -1.50 0.26 -20.99
CA VAL A 37 -0.09 0.02 -20.64
C VAL A 37 0.37 -1.37 -21.07
N PRO A 38 -0.34 -2.50 -20.81
CA PRO A 38 0.09 -3.82 -21.25
C PRO A 38 0.24 -3.94 -22.77
N PHE A 39 -0.67 -3.32 -23.52
CA PHE A 39 -0.59 -3.32 -24.98
C PHE A 39 0.65 -2.57 -25.50
N VAL A 40 0.92 -1.39 -24.95
CA VAL A 40 2.09 -0.58 -25.34
C VAL A 40 3.38 -1.31 -25.01
N ALA A 41 3.50 -1.84 -23.78
CA ALA A 41 4.69 -2.57 -23.33
C ALA A 41 5.01 -3.79 -24.17
N ARG A 42 3.99 -4.52 -24.63
CA ARG A 42 4.21 -5.78 -25.32
C ARG A 42 4.26 -5.64 -26.85
N TYR A 43 3.40 -4.80 -27.43
CA TYR A 43 3.18 -4.76 -28.87
C TYR A 43 3.54 -3.43 -29.55
N ARG A 44 4.11 -2.48 -28.82
CA ARG A 44 4.53 -1.16 -29.35
C ARG A 44 5.96 -0.79 -28.92
N LYS A 45 6.81 -1.82 -28.70
CA LYS A 45 8.21 -1.67 -28.25
C LYS A 45 9.06 -0.80 -29.18
N GLU A 46 8.88 -0.92 -30.48
CA GLU A 46 9.61 -0.11 -31.47
C GLU A 46 9.28 1.37 -31.32
N ALA A 47 8.01 1.69 -31.14
CA ALA A 47 7.57 3.07 -30.99
C ALA A 47 8.10 3.73 -29.71
N THR A 48 8.17 2.95 -28.62
CA THR A 48 8.59 3.42 -27.29
C THR A 48 10.08 3.19 -27.01
N GLY A 49 10.82 2.59 -27.95
CA GLY A 49 12.22 2.23 -27.74
C GLY A 49 12.42 1.23 -26.61
N GLY A 50 11.43 0.35 -26.37
CA GLY A 50 11.52 -0.77 -25.43
C GLY A 50 11.20 -0.43 -23.99
N LEU A 51 10.39 0.60 -23.70
CA LEU A 51 9.91 0.86 -22.34
C LEU A 51 9.13 -0.36 -21.81
N ASP A 52 9.48 -0.80 -20.61
CA ASP A 52 8.83 -1.93 -19.94
C ASP A 52 7.55 -1.53 -19.18
N ASP A 53 6.84 -2.54 -18.65
CA ASP A 53 5.59 -2.34 -17.91
C ASP A 53 5.77 -1.40 -16.72
N ALA A 54 6.85 -1.55 -15.95
CA ALA A 54 7.11 -0.74 -14.75
C ALA A 54 7.40 0.71 -15.12
N GLN A 55 8.21 0.94 -16.16
CA GLN A 55 8.51 2.27 -16.68
C GLN A 55 7.24 2.95 -17.22
N LEU A 56 6.39 2.22 -17.95
CA LEU A 56 5.14 2.76 -18.50
C LEU A 56 4.10 3.05 -17.40
N ARG A 57 4.02 2.24 -16.34
CA ARG A 57 3.16 2.54 -15.18
C ARG A 57 3.64 3.79 -14.44
N THR A 58 4.94 3.89 -14.20
CA THR A 58 5.53 5.10 -13.61
C THR A 58 5.29 6.34 -14.49
N LEU A 59 5.44 6.20 -15.80
CA LEU A 59 5.16 7.27 -16.77
C LEU A 59 3.70 7.73 -16.68
N ASP A 60 2.72 6.81 -16.67
CA ASP A 60 1.29 7.15 -16.59
C ASP A 60 0.97 7.90 -15.28
N GLU A 61 1.53 7.45 -14.18
CA GLU A 61 1.36 8.08 -12.86
C GLU A 61 1.96 9.49 -12.81
N ARG A 62 3.21 9.63 -13.32
CA ARG A 62 3.89 10.93 -13.37
C ARG A 62 3.24 11.90 -14.35
N LEU A 63 2.77 11.41 -15.50
CA LEU A 63 2.03 12.18 -16.49
C LEU A 63 0.78 12.82 -15.88
N ARG A 64 0.01 12.04 -15.12
CA ARG A 64 -1.18 12.53 -14.42
C ARG A 64 -0.82 13.59 -13.40
N TYR A 65 0.17 13.33 -12.53
CA TYR A 65 0.63 14.29 -11.53
C TYR A 65 1.09 15.63 -12.15
N LEU A 66 1.90 15.56 -13.21
CA LEU A 66 2.44 16.76 -13.86
C LEU A 66 1.35 17.54 -14.60
N ARG A 67 0.37 16.88 -15.21
CA ARG A 67 -0.80 17.53 -15.82
C ARG A 67 -1.68 18.23 -14.79
N GLU A 68 -1.87 17.61 -13.62
CA GLU A 68 -2.59 18.25 -12.52
C GLU A 68 -1.82 19.46 -11.97
N LEU A 69 -0.48 19.37 -11.86
CA LEU A 69 0.36 20.48 -11.45
C LEU A 69 0.28 21.65 -12.47
N ASP A 70 0.31 21.35 -13.76
CA ASP A 70 0.20 22.37 -14.82
C ASP A 70 -1.18 23.02 -14.82
N THR A 71 -2.24 22.24 -14.63
CA THR A 71 -3.61 22.77 -14.47
C THR A 71 -3.69 23.69 -13.27
N ARG A 72 -3.12 23.29 -12.13
CA ARG A 72 -3.08 24.13 -10.93
C ARG A 72 -2.25 25.39 -11.12
N ARG A 73 -1.11 25.29 -11.81
CA ARG A 73 -0.25 26.42 -12.15
C ARG A 73 -1.00 27.46 -13.01
N ALA A 74 -1.73 27.01 -14.02
CA ALA A 74 -2.55 27.89 -14.86
C ALA A 74 -3.63 28.61 -14.04
N ALA A 75 -4.30 27.92 -13.11
CA ALA A 75 -5.28 28.51 -12.22
C ALA A 75 -4.67 29.54 -11.26
N VAL A 76 -3.47 29.30 -10.74
CA VAL A 76 -2.73 30.23 -9.88
C VAL A 76 -2.34 31.49 -10.66
N LEU A 77 -1.78 31.34 -11.86
CA LEU A 77 -1.42 32.45 -12.72
C LEU A 77 -2.64 33.34 -13.03
N ALA A 78 -3.75 32.73 -13.44
CA ALA A 78 -4.98 33.45 -13.73
C ALA A 78 -5.51 34.23 -12.52
N SER A 79 -5.48 33.62 -11.32
CA SER A 79 -5.93 34.26 -10.08
C SER A 79 -5.06 35.47 -9.66
N ILE A 80 -3.75 35.42 -9.91
CA ILE A 80 -2.85 36.54 -9.59
C ILE A 80 -2.95 37.64 -10.65
N GLU A 81 -3.12 37.27 -11.92
CA GLU A 81 -3.31 38.19 -13.02
C GLU A 81 -4.61 39.00 -12.87
N GLU A 82 -5.71 38.35 -12.46
CA GLU A 82 -6.99 39.00 -12.14
C GLU A 82 -6.84 40.02 -11.00
N GLN A 83 -5.93 39.82 -10.07
CA GLN A 83 -5.60 40.77 -8.99
C GLN A 83 -4.68 41.92 -9.48
N GLY A 84 -4.19 41.90 -10.70
CA GLY A 84 -3.25 42.88 -11.24
C GLY A 84 -1.86 42.86 -10.58
N LYS A 85 -1.48 41.72 -9.98
CA LYS A 85 -0.23 41.57 -9.18
C LYS A 85 0.80 40.69 -9.83
N LEU A 86 0.55 40.19 -11.05
CA LEU A 86 1.45 39.30 -11.73
C LEU A 86 2.53 40.07 -12.48
N ASP A 87 3.75 40.01 -11.95
CA ASP A 87 4.95 40.53 -12.63
C ASP A 87 5.80 39.40 -13.24
N ASP A 88 6.84 39.75 -13.99
CA ASP A 88 7.71 38.79 -14.67
C ASP A 88 8.49 37.89 -13.67
N PRO A 89 9.07 38.41 -12.57
CA PRO A 89 9.75 37.58 -11.56
C PRO A 89 8.81 36.57 -10.90
N LEU A 90 7.63 36.98 -10.53
CA LEU A 90 6.62 36.11 -9.93
C LEU A 90 6.14 35.04 -10.91
N ARG A 91 5.88 35.43 -12.15
CA ARG A 91 5.55 34.49 -13.25
C ARG A 91 6.66 33.43 -13.40
N ALA A 92 7.91 33.85 -13.40
CA ALA A 92 9.06 32.94 -13.50
C ALA A 92 9.14 31.99 -12.27
N SER A 93 8.90 32.51 -11.05
CA SER A 93 8.89 31.70 -9.83
C SER A 93 7.76 30.67 -9.83
N ILE A 94 6.55 31.04 -10.29
CA ILE A 94 5.42 30.11 -10.44
C ILE A 94 5.72 29.05 -11.50
N MET A 95 6.30 29.45 -12.63
CA MET A 95 6.69 28.52 -13.69
C MET A 95 7.80 27.57 -13.25
N ALA A 96 8.73 28.00 -12.39
CA ALA A 96 9.81 27.17 -11.85
C ALA A 96 9.37 26.23 -10.72
N ALA A 97 8.14 26.31 -10.22
CA ALA A 97 7.65 25.45 -9.14
C ALA A 97 7.50 23.99 -9.62
N GLU A 98 8.34 23.09 -9.16
CA GLU A 98 8.36 21.66 -9.55
C GLU A 98 7.36 20.78 -8.79
N THR A 99 6.84 21.29 -7.66
CA THR A 99 5.90 20.55 -6.81
C THR A 99 4.68 21.41 -6.47
N LYS A 100 3.56 20.73 -6.15
CA LYS A 100 2.34 21.40 -5.67
C LYS A 100 2.62 22.23 -4.40
N SER A 101 3.41 21.71 -3.47
CA SER A 101 3.79 22.43 -2.23
C SER A 101 4.54 23.72 -2.53
N ARG A 102 5.54 23.69 -3.42
CA ARG A 102 6.28 24.89 -3.82
C ARG A 102 5.38 25.91 -4.54
N LEU A 103 4.48 25.44 -5.39
CA LEU A 103 3.51 26.28 -6.07
C LEU A 103 2.58 27.00 -5.07
N GLU A 104 2.06 26.27 -4.08
CA GLU A 104 1.21 26.85 -3.03
C GLU A 104 1.97 27.83 -2.12
N ASP A 105 3.26 27.60 -1.86
CA ASP A 105 4.12 28.53 -1.11
C ASP A 105 4.23 29.88 -1.84
N VAL A 106 4.51 29.86 -3.15
CA VAL A 106 4.60 31.07 -3.96
C VAL A 106 3.24 31.77 -4.10
N TYR A 107 2.16 30.99 -4.17
CA TYR A 107 0.80 31.53 -4.28
C TYR A 107 0.26 32.11 -2.95
N LEU A 108 0.82 31.73 -1.81
CA LEU A 108 0.26 32.05 -0.48
C LEU A 108 -0.01 33.55 -0.24
N PRO A 109 0.88 34.49 -0.63
CA PRO A 109 0.64 35.94 -0.46
C PRO A 109 -0.56 36.47 -1.27
N PHE A 110 -0.87 35.78 -2.37
CA PHE A 110 -1.90 36.20 -3.34
C PHE A 110 -3.22 35.46 -3.17
N LYS A 111 -3.24 34.44 -2.30
CA LYS A 111 -4.43 33.60 -2.08
C LYS A 111 -5.55 34.44 -1.44
N PRO A 112 -6.75 34.51 -2.05
CA PRO A 112 -7.88 35.25 -1.46
C PRO A 112 -8.20 34.73 -0.06
N ARG A 113 -8.20 35.60 0.93
CA ARG A 113 -8.46 35.26 2.33
C ARG A 113 -9.16 36.41 3.06
N ARG A 114 -9.70 36.10 4.24
CA ARG A 114 -10.28 37.14 5.10
C ARG A 114 -9.21 38.13 5.54
N ARG A 115 -9.62 39.38 5.85
CA ARG A 115 -8.71 40.41 6.37
C ARG A 115 -7.87 39.83 7.52
N THR A 116 -6.55 39.88 7.36
CA THR A 116 -5.59 39.47 8.38
C THR A 116 -5.32 40.59 9.36
N LYS A 117 -4.76 40.27 10.55
CA LYS A 117 -4.30 41.30 11.49
C LYS A 117 -3.28 42.26 10.85
N ALA A 118 -2.39 41.69 10.01
CA ALA A 118 -1.40 42.47 9.28
C ALA A 118 -2.05 43.42 8.25
N GLN A 119 -3.08 42.96 7.56
CA GLN A 119 -3.81 43.78 6.60
C GLN A 119 -4.54 44.93 7.34
N ILE A 120 -5.21 44.66 8.47
CA ILE A 120 -5.82 45.67 9.30
C ILE A 120 -4.78 46.70 9.77
N ALA A 121 -3.59 46.24 10.17
CA ALA A 121 -2.50 47.12 10.58
C ALA A 121 -1.96 47.97 9.41
N ARG A 122 -1.88 47.45 8.18
CA ARG A 122 -1.51 48.23 6.99
C ARG A 122 -2.55 49.28 6.68
N GLU A 123 -3.82 48.94 6.75
CA GLU A 123 -4.93 49.89 6.55
C GLU A 123 -4.95 51.00 7.62
N ALA A 124 -4.50 50.70 8.85
CA ALA A 124 -4.28 51.66 9.92
C ALA A 124 -3.02 52.51 9.72
N GLY A 125 -2.18 52.24 8.68
CA GLY A 125 -0.99 53.02 8.38
C GLY A 125 0.27 52.62 9.17
N LEU A 126 0.34 51.40 9.70
CA LEU A 126 1.44 50.93 10.55
C LEU A 126 2.59 50.28 9.76
N GLU A 127 2.51 50.17 8.44
CA GLU A 127 3.60 49.58 7.64
C GLU A 127 4.90 50.38 7.71
N PRO A 128 4.91 51.74 7.65
CA PRO A 128 6.15 52.47 7.81
C PRO A 128 6.82 52.30 9.18
N LEU A 129 6.05 52.05 10.26
CA LEU A 129 6.61 51.73 11.58
C LEU A 129 7.30 50.36 11.56
N ALA A 130 6.66 49.35 10.92
CA ALA A 130 7.24 48.04 10.78
C ALA A 130 8.56 48.07 9.99
N ASP A 131 8.60 48.85 8.89
CA ASP A 131 9.79 49.02 8.05
C ASP A 131 10.91 49.77 8.79
N LEU A 132 10.59 50.85 9.50
CA LEU A 132 11.51 51.60 10.30
C LEU A 132 12.20 50.76 11.38
N LEU A 133 11.42 50.05 12.18
CA LEU A 133 11.95 49.21 13.26
C LEU A 133 12.80 48.04 12.73
N LEU A 134 12.49 47.52 11.54
CA LEU A 134 13.33 46.50 10.91
C LEU A 134 14.61 47.05 10.33
N ALA A 135 14.56 48.22 9.68
CA ALA A 135 15.73 48.83 9.03
C ALA A 135 16.69 49.53 10.03
N GLU A 136 16.15 50.14 11.08
CA GLU A 136 16.90 50.92 12.07
C GLU A 136 16.68 50.37 13.51
N PRO A 137 17.24 49.22 13.87
CA PRO A 137 17.05 48.61 15.20
C PRO A 137 17.65 49.42 16.36
N GLY A 138 18.43 50.47 16.05
CA GLY A 138 18.91 51.44 17.04
C GLY A 138 17.86 52.35 17.61
N ARG A 139 16.70 52.44 17.00
CA ARG A 139 15.55 53.24 17.46
C ARG A 139 14.81 52.53 18.59
N ASP A 140 14.29 53.28 19.54
CA ASP A 140 13.46 52.75 20.61
C ASP A 140 12.02 52.51 20.11
N PRO A 141 11.53 51.25 20.11
CA PRO A 141 10.24 50.88 19.57
C PRO A 141 9.05 51.65 20.18
N GLU A 142 9.07 51.87 21.52
CA GLU A 142 7.96 52.56 22.18
C GLU A 142 7.92 54.03 21.82
N THR A 143 9.10 54.68 21.72
CA THR A 143 9.21 56.09 21.32
C THR A 143 8.73 56.30 19.89
N GLU A 144 9.15 55.44 18.96
CA GLU A 144 8.75 55.53 17.54
C GLU A 144 7.27 55.20 17.33
N ALA A 145 6.72 54.25 18.07
CA ALA A 145 5.33 53.87 18.01
C ALA A 145 4.38 55.01 18.44
N GLY A 146 4.85 55.95 19.31
CA GLY A 146 4.08 57.12 19.75
C GLY A 146 3.60 57.97 18.62
N ALA A 147 4.35 58.11 17.52
CA ALA A 147 4.00 58.89 16.35
C ALA A 147 2.87 58.24 15.48
N TYR A 148 2.53 56.97 15.73
CA TYR A 148 1.54 56.19 14.95
C TYR A 148 0.25 55.94 15.75
N VAL A 149 0.10 56.54 16.95
CA VAL A 149 -1.14 56.44 17.74
C VAL A 149 -2.21 57.28 17.07
N ASP A 150 -3.28 56.62 16.62
CA ASP A 150 -4.42 57.23 15.94
C ASP A 150 -5.70 56.45 16.30
N VAL A 151 -6.48 57.02 17.25
CA VAL A 151 -7.72 56.42 17.74
C VAL A 151 -8.76 56.26 16.63
N ASP A 152 -8.80 57.17 15.67
CA ASP A 152 -9.77 57.18 14.56
C ASP A 152 -9.47 56.02 13.59
N ARG A 153 -8.23 55.61 13.51
CA ARG A 153 -7.80 54.44 12.73
C ARG A 153 -7.71 53.14 13.53
N GLY A 154 -8.18 53.20 14.80
CA GLY A 154 -8.19 52.03 15.68
C GLY A 154 -6.85 51.71 16.36
N VAL A 155 -5.88 52.63 16.37
CA VAL A 155 -4.59 52.53 17.05
C VAL A 155 -4.68 53.36 18.34
N ALA A 156 -5.16 52.73 19.42
CA ALA A 156 -5.48 53.43 20.67
C ALA A 156 -4.27 53.84 21.48
N ASP A 157 -3.13 53.10 21.39
CA ASP A 157 -1.92 53.33 22.15
C ASP A 157 -0.66 52.76 21.41
N THR A 158 0.51 52.98 22.00
CA THR A 158 1.80 52.51 21.46
C THR A 158 1.88 51.02 21.39
N GLN A 159 1.27 50.28 22.31
CA GLN A 159 1.28 48.82 22.30
C GLN A 159 0.48 48.26 21.11
N VAL A 160 -0.68 48.86 20.82
CA VAL A 160 -1.48 48.48 19.63
C VAL A 160 -0.72 48.79 18.34
N ALA A 161 0.01 49.92 18.27
CA ALA A 161 0.87 50.23 17.14
C ALA A 161 1.99 49.23 16.95
N LEU A 162 2.67 48.82 18.04
CA LEU A 162 3.74 47.82 18.02
C LEU A 162 3.21 46.40 17.67
N ASP A 163 2.04 46.04 18.16
CA ASP A 163 1.41 44.75 17.83
C ASP A 163 0.95 44.67 16.37
N GLY A 164 0.52 45.82 15.84
CA GLY A 164 0.20 45.97 14.42
C GLY A 164 1.43 45.83 13.54
N ALA A 165 2.50 46.59 13.83
CA ALA A 165 3.78 46.50 13.14
C ALA A 165 4.39 45.09 13.21
N ARG A 166 4.31 44.43 14.38
CA ARG A 166 4.72 43.04 14.58
C ARG A 166 3.92 42.10 13.70
N SER A 167 2.60 42.29 13.60
CA SER A 167 1.73 41.45 12.76
C SER A 167 2.13 41.54 11.27
N ILE A 168 2.51 42.73 10.80
CA ILE A 168 3.02 42.97 9.44
C ILE A 168 4.34 42.20 9.22
N LEU A 169 5.32 42.34 10.14
CA LEU A 169 6.59 41.62 10.01
C LEU A 169 6.43 40.09 10.09
N VAL A 170 5.59 39.58 11.01
CA VAL A 170 5.30 38.17 11.11
C VAL A 170 4.71 37.65 9.80
N GLU A 171 3.77 38.39 9.18
CA GLU A 171 3.20 37.97 7.89
C GLU A 171 4.29 37.96 6.80
N ARG A 172 5.12 39.00 6.70
CA ARG A 172 6.25 39.10 5.76
C ARG A 172 7.22 37.92 5.90
N PHE A 173 7.59 37.55 7.13
CA PHE A 173 8.49 36.42 7.39
C PHE A 173 7.85 35.06 7.03
N THR A 174 6.54 34.90 7.21
CA THR A 174 5.82 33.67 6.92
C THR A 174 5.42 33.51 5.46
N GLU A 175 5.47 34.57 4.67
CA GLU A 175 5.16 34.60 3.25
C GLU A 175 6.39 34.53 2.34
N ASP A 176 7.62 34.56 2.90
CA ASP A 176 8.83 34.27 2.14
C ASP A 176 8.89 32.76 1.80
N ALA A 177 8.51 32.45 0.56
CA ALA A 177 8.40 31.07 0.09
C ALA A 177 9.75 30.32 0.10
N ASP A 178 10.86 31.03 -0.13
CA ASP A 178 12.19 30.45 -0.13
C ASP A 178 12.64 30.09 1.29
N LEU A 179 12.44 31.01 2.23
CA LEU A 179 12.70 30.78 3.64
C LEU A 179 11.88 29.61 4.20
N VAL A 180 10.55 29.59 3.94
CA VAL A 180 9.68 28.50 4.41
C VAL A 180 10.10 27.16 3.80
N GLY A 181 10.47 27.15 2.53
CA GLY A 181 11.00 25.97 1.84
C GLY A 181 12.30 25.46 2.48
N GLU A 182 13.26 26.37 2.76
CA GLU A 182 14.52 26.03 3.43
C GLU A 182 14.29 25.43 4.82
N LEU A 183 13.45 26.09 5.64
CA LEU A 183 13.13 25.63 6.99
C LEU A 183 12.44 24.26 6.99
N ARG A 184 11.52 24.03 6.03
CA ARG A 184 10.83 22.74 5.85
C ARG A 184 11.81 21.64 5.49
N GLU A 185 12.70 21.85 4.50
CA GLU A 185 13.68 20.87 4.08
C GLU A 185 14.71 20.57 5.18
N ARG A 186 15.10 21.58 5.95
CA ARG A 186 15.94 21.38 7.11
C ARG A 186 15.24 20.49 8.14
N ALA A 187 14.01 20.83 8.51
CA ALA A 187 13.21 20.06 9.46
C ALA A 187 12.94 18.63 8.99
N TRP A 188 12.75 18.42 7.69
CA TRP A 188 12.64 17.08 7.12
C TRP A 188 13.90 16.24 7.34
N LYS A 189 15.07 16.83 7.13
CA LYS A 189 16.36 16.13 7.24
C LYS A 189 16.76 15.86 8.70
N THR A 190 16.44 16.78 9.61
CA THR A 190 16.94 16.73 11.00
C THR A 190 15.88 16.43 12.04
N GLY A 191 14.60 16.48 11.70
CA GLY A 191 13.49 16.31 12.62
C GLY A 191 13.17 14.86 12.95
N ASP A 192 12.54 14.68 14.09
CA ASP A 192 12.02 13.40 14.59
C ASP A 192 10.49 13.45 14.69
N LEU A 193 9.86 12.29 14.49
CA LEU A 193 8.47 12.05 14.87
C LEU A 193 8.48 11.46 16.29
N ALA A 194 7.79 12.11 17.21
CA ALA A 194 7.59 11.63 18.57
C ALA A 194 6.13 11.18 18.73
N ALA A 195 5.93 10.02 19.32
CA ALA A 195 4.62 9.49 19.71
C ALA A 195 4.58 9.31 21.23
N ARG A 196 3.46 9.69 21.83
CA ARG A 196 3.21 9.50 23.28
C ARG A 196 1.79 9.01 23.49
N VAL A 197 1.60 8.16 24.49
CA VAL A 197 0.26 7.71 24.88
C VAL A 197 -0.53 8.87 25.50
N VAL A 198 -1.80 8.95 25.16
CA VAL A 198 -2.75 9.86 25.81
C VAL A 198 -3.04 9.32 27.20
N ALA A 199 -2.92 10.15 28.23
CA ALA A 199 -3.15 9.75 29.61
C ALA A 199 -4.51 9.05 29.79
N GLY A 200 -4.51 7.86 30.40
CA GLY A 200 -5.69 7.05 30.62
C GLY A 200 -6.09 6.15 29.45
N GLN A 201 -5.33 6.14 28.32
CA GLN A 201 -5.59 5.29 27.17
C GLN A 201 -4.66 4.04 27.11
N GLU A 202 -3.83 3.82 28.13
CA GLU A 202 -2.82 2.76 28.15
C GLU A 202 -3.42 1.36 27.97
N THR A 203 -4.54 1.08 28.67
CA THR A 203 -5.21 -0.23 28.61
C THR A 203 -5.99 -0.41 27.30
N ALA A 204 -6.75 0.61 26.89
CA ALA A 204 -7.53 0.56 25.65
C ALA A 204 -6.63 0.53 24.41
N GLY A 205 -5.44 1.13 24.51
CA GLY A 205 -4.46 1.26 23.45
C GLY A 205 -3.36 0.21 23.46
N GLU A 206 -3.46 -0.91 24.20
CA GLU A 206 -2.41 -1.92 24.37
C GLU A 206 -1.77 -2.38 23.04
N LYS A 207 -2.56 -2.46 21.96
CA LYS A 207 -2.07 -2.79 20.62
C LYS A 207 -1.06 -1.78 20.05
N PHE A 208 -0.97 -0.57 20.61
CA PHE A 208 -0.02 0.49 20.24
C PHE A 208 1.08 0.67 21.30
N SER A 209 1.23 -0.25 22.24
CA SER A 209 2.18 -0.14 23.37
C SER A 209 3.62 0.11 22.94
N ASP A 210 4.04 -0.40 21.78
CA ASP A 210 5.37 -0.17 21.22
C ASP A 210 5.61 1.33 20.84
N TYR A 211 4.55 2.16 20.81
CA TYR A 211 4.59 3.58 20.45
C TYR A 211 4.17 4.52 21.58
N PHE A 212 4.02 4.04 22.81
CA PHE A 212 3.60 4.85 23.95
C PHE A 212 4.63 5.91 24.37
N ASP A 213 5.89 5.66 24.12
CA ASP A 213 7.01 6.61 24.20
C ASP A 213 8.00 6.24 23.10
N HIS A 214 7.75 6.74 21.89
CA HIS A 214 8.54 6.39 20.71
C HIS A 214 9.01 7.65 20.00
N ARG A 215 10.29 7.66 19.58
CA ARG A 215 10.87 8.75 18.80
C ARG A 215 11.71 8.17 17.67
N GLU A 216 11.49 8.66 16.45
CA GLU A 216 12.21 8.18 15.27
C GLU A 216 12.42 9.29 14.25
N ARG A 217 13.58 9.27 13.58
CA ARG A 217 13.97 10.24 12.54
C ARG A 217 12.98 10.21 11.37
N LEU A 218 12.44 11.38 10.95
CA LEU A 218 11.46 11.47 9.86
C LEU A 218 11.90 10.74 8.58
N THR A 219 13.17 10.91 8.19
CA THR A 219 13.70 10.31 6.96
C THR A 219 13.93 8.80 7.04
N ARG A 220 14.01 8.23 8.24
CA ARG A 220 14.33 6.81 8.47
C ARG A 220 13.15 5.98 8.96
N ALA A 221 12.07 6.63 9.43
CA ALA A 221 10.90 5.95 9.97
C ALA A 221 10.27 5.03 8.91
N PRO A 222 10.15 3.71 9.17
CA PRO A 222 9.52 2.77 8.25
C PRO A 222 8.01 3.03 8.11
N SER A 223 7.50 2.84 6.90
CA SER A 223 6.11 3.18 6.54
C SER A 223 5.06 2.47 7.41
N HIS A 224 5.27 1.20 7.77
CA HIS A 224 4.35 0.46 8.64
C HIS A 224 4.26 1.06 10.06
N ARG A 225 5.36 1.60 10.61
CA ARG A 225 5.35 2.28 11.92
C ARG A 225 4.65 3.63 11.83
N ILE A 226 4.92 4.37 10.76
CA ILE A 226 4.26 5.65 10.49
C ILE A 226 2.74 5.44 10.45
N LEU A 227 2.26 4.47 9.66
CA LEU A 227 0.83 4.15 9.57
C LEU A 227 0.24 3.69 10.90
N ALA A 228 0.97 2.89 11.67
CA ALA A 228 0.55 2.47 13.02
C ALA A 228 0.39 3.66 13.97
N MET A 229 1.38 4.58 13.99
CA MET A 229 1.32 5.79 14.83
C MET A 229 0.18 6.72 14.41
N PHE A 230 0.00 6.99 13.11
CA PHE A 230 -1.13 7.79 12.63
C PHE A 230 -2.49 7.16 12.92
N ARG A 231 -2.59 5.82 12.89
CA ARG A 231 -3.80 5.11 13.30
C ARG A 231 -4.04 5.24 14.80
N GLY A 232 -3.00 5.12 15.63
CA GLY A 232 -3.10 5.33 17.08
C GLY A 232 -3.56 6.74 17.45
N GLU A 233 -3.10 7.76 16.70
CA GLU A 233 -3.57 9.15 16.84
C GLU A 233 -5.04 9.29 16.43
N LYS A 234 -5.43 8.70 15.27
CA LYS A 234 -6.82 8.70 14.78
C LYS A 234 -7.79 8.02 15.76
N GLU A 235 -7.33 6.97 16.46
CA GLU A 235 -8.10 6.28 17.50
C GLU A 235 -8.07 7.00 18.86
N GLY A 236 -7.34 8.12 18.97
CA GLY A 236 -7.23 8.91 20.20
C GLY A 236 -6.37 8.28 21.29
N VAL A 237 -5.55 7.28 20.94
CA VAL A 237 -4.64 6.60 21.87
C VAL A 237 -3.27 7.28 21.95
N LEU A 238 -2.79 7.78 20.82
CA LEU A 238 -1.49 8.43 20.72
C LEU A 238 -1.64 9.92 20.41
N THR A 239 -0.68 10.70 20.89
CA THR A 239 -0.41 12.07 20.43
C THR A 239 0.89 12.06 19.64
N LEU A 240 0.87 12.64 18.44
CA LEU A 240 2.05 12.75 17.59
C LEU A 240 2.53 14.19 17.52
N GLU A 241 3.83 14.37 17.57
CA GLU A 241 4.51 15.66 17.46
C GLU A 241 5.74 15.54 16.55
N VAL A 242 5.91 16.49 15.65
CA VAL A 242 7.16 16.62 14.91
C VAL A 242 8.09 17.56 15.67
N ASP A 243 9.19 17.04 16.17
CA ASP A 243 10.27 17.83 16.74
C ASP A 243 11.27 18.17 15.62
N PRO A 244 11.28 19.41 15.11
CA PRO A 244 12.14 19.77 13.97
C PRO A 244 13.61 19.89 14.34
N ASP A 245 13.94 20.07 15.63
CA ASP A 245 15.29 20.31 16.15
C ASP A 245 15.53 19.48 17.42
N PRO A 246 15.53 18.14 17.30
CA PRO A 246 15.70 17.26 18.45
C PRO A 246 17.07 17.48 19.08
N GLN A 247 17.06 17.85 20.37
CA GLN A 247 18.24 18.05 21.20
C GLN A 247 18.26 16.99 22.30
N PRO A 248 19.44 16.60 22.78
CA PRO A 248 19.53 15.85 24.03
C PRO A 248 18.82 16.60 25.18
N GLU A 249 18.19 15.87 26.09
CA GLU A 249 17.50 16.46 27.24
C GLU A 249 18.43 17.41 27.99
N GLY A 250 17.99 18.65 28.23
CA GLY A 250 18.72 19.67 28.91
C GLY A 250 19.76 20.44 28.08
N ALA A 251 19.91 20.13 26.78
CA ALA A 251 20.98 20.76 25.95
C ALA A 251 20.69 22.22 25.56
N ARG A 252 19.47 22.72 25.67
CA ARG A 252 19.13 24.11 25.31
C ARG A 252 18.72 24.91 26.55
N PRO A 253 19.48 25.97 26.87
CA PRO A 253 19.06 26.90 27.94
C PRO A 253 17.71 27.56 27.62
N ALA A 254 16.96 27.81 28.67
CA ALA A 254 15.68 28.54 28.53
C ALA A 254 15.98 29.94 27.97
N GLY A 255 15.32 30.27 26.84
CA GLY A 255 15.47 31.59 26.20
C GLY A 255 16.45 31.62 25.00
N GLU A 256 17.24 30.59 24.77
CA GLU A 256 18.11 30.54 23.60
C GLU A 256 17.30 30.37 22.31
N GLN A 257 17.70 31.12 21.27
CA GLN A 257 17.04 31.03 19.94
C GLN A 257 17.31 29.67 19.27
N SER A 258 16.26 29.08 18.73
CA SER A 258 16.39 27.86 17.91
C SER A 258 17.17 28.17 16.63
N VAL A 259 17.66 27.11 15.98
CA VAL A 259 18.29 27.24 14.66
C VAL A 259 17.32 27.86 13.64
N TYR A 260 16.03 27.60 13.76
CA TYR A 260 14.97 28.15 12.90
C TYR A 260 14.77 29.63 13.15
N GLU A 261 14.72 30.07 14.41
CA GLU A 261 14.66 31.48 14.78
C GLU A 261 15.89 32.24 14.28
N ARG A 262 17.08 31.66 14.39
CA ARG A 262 18.34 32.25 13.86
C ARG A 262 18.32 32.34 12.33
N THR A 263 17.78 31.33 11.62
CA THR A 263 17.68 31.37 10.15
C THR A 263 16.72 32.50 9.70
N ILE A 264 15.56 32.63 10.35
CA ILE A 264 14.64 33.76 10.09
C ILE A 264 15.32 35.10 10.36
N ALA A 265 15.95 35.23 11.52
CA ALA A 265 16.65 36.46 11.89
C ALA A 265 17.75 36.83 10.86
N SER A 266 18.58 35.86 10.45
CA SER A 266 19.63 36.07 9.46
C SER A 266 19.07 36.49 8.09
N ARG A 267 17.95 35.88 7.64
CA ARG A 267 17.30 36.21 6.36
C ARG A 267 16.88 37.69 6.28
N PHE A 268 16.46 38.27 7.40
CA PHE A 268 15.99 39.65 7.49
C PHE A 268 16.98 40.61 8.17
N GLY A 269 18.26 40.24 8.34
CA GLY A 269 19.31 41.08 8.88
C GLY A 269 19.14 41.41 10.36
N ILE A 270 18.36 40.62 11.12
CA ILE A 270 18.10 40.81 12.54
C ILE A 270 19.24 40.17 13.35
N SER A 271 19.90 40.96 14.21
CA SER A 271 20.99 40.51 15.08
C SER A 271 20.86 41.09 16.48
N ALA A 272 21.30 40.35 17.48
CA ALA A 272 21.37 40.81 18.87
C ALA A 272 22.68 41.60 19.11
N ALA A 273 22.63 42.92 18.95
CA ALA A 273 23.80 43.82 19.15
C ALA A 273 23.63 44.75 20.37
N GLY A 274 22.62 44.52 21.21
CA GLY A 274 22.33 45.33 22.41
C GLY A 274 21.64 46.68 22.08
N ARG A 275 21.02 46.79 20.91
CA ARG A 275 20.30 47.98 20.48
C ARG A 275 18.87 47.98 21.06
N PRO A 276 18.20 49.15 21.24
CA PRO A 276 16.87 49.22 21.83
C PRO A 276 15.81 48.34 21.15
N GLY A 277 15.83 48.23 19.81
CA GLY A 277 14.86 47.45 19.02
C GLY A 277 15.14 45.94 18.98
N ASP A 278 16.32 45.49 19.38
CA ASP A 278 16.77 44.09 19.23
C ASP A 278 15.84 43.08 19.96
N ALA A 279 15.42 43.41 21.18
CA ALA A 279 14.54 42.56 21.98
C ALA A 279 13.16 42.41 21.35
N TRP A 280 12.60 43.47 20.80
CA TRP A 280 11.28 43.50 20.12
C TRP A 280 11.36 42.70 18.80
N LEU A 281 12.42 42.85 18.01
CA LEU A 281 12.66 42.09 16.80
C LEU A 281 12.87 40.59 17.10
N ALA A 282 13.66 40.25 18.11
CA ALA A 282 13.86 38.85 18.53
C ALA A 282 12.54 38.19 18.96
N GLN A 283 11.67 38.93 19.68
CA GLN A 283 10.34 38.47 20.02
C GLN A 283 9.45 38.29 18.79
N THR A 284 9.54 39.18 17.81
CA THR A 284 8.82 39.10 16.55
C THR A 284 9.21 37.84 15.74
N VAL A 285 10.53 37.55 15.65
CA VAL A 285 11.06 36.33 15.03
C VAL A 285 10.55 35.08 15.76
N ARG A 286 10.57 35.10 17.10
CA ARG A 286 10.05 33.97 17.91
C ARG A 286 8.57 33.73 17.67
N LEU A 287 7.76 34.77 17.56
CA LEU A 287 6.34 34.66 17.27
C LEU A 287 6.10 34.18 15.83
N ALA A 288 6.89 34.64 14.85
CA ALA A 288 6.80 34.14 13.48
C ALA A 288 7.08 32.63 13.42
N TRP A 289 8.16 32.17 14.07
CA TRP A 289 8.46 30.75 14.11
C TRP A 289 7.40 29.94 14.86
N ARG A 290 7.22 30.21 16.17
CA ARG A 290 6.37 29.38 17.03
C ARG A 290 4.88 29.49 16.74
N GLY A 291 4.41 30.67 16.33
CA GLY A 291 2.98 30.95 16.10
C GLY A 291 2.51 30.73 14.66
N ARG A 292 3.41 30.58 13.70
CA ARG A 292 3.03 30.50 12.28
C ARG A 292 3.85 29.47 11.49
N VAL A 293 5.15 29.75 11.26
CA VAL A 293 6.00 28.92 10.37
C VAL A 293 6.15 27.53 10.93
N GLY A 294 6.44 27.38 12.21
CA GLY A 294 6.62 26.07 12.86
C GLY A 294 5.37 25.20 12.77
N ILE A 295 4.20 25.79 12.99
CA ILE A 295 2.91 25.06 12.86
C ILE A 295 2.70 24.60 11.41
N ARG A 296 3.00 25.46 10.45
CA ARG A 296 2.87 25.12 9.03
C ARG A 296 3.86 24.01 8.64
N VAL A 297 5.10 24.13 9.07
CA VAL A 297 6.13 23.11 8.84
C VAL A 297 5.73 21.78 9.45
N ASP A 298 5.19 21.74 10.68
CA ASP A 298 4.65 20.51 11.29
C ASP A 298 3.58 19.86 10.41
N VAL A 299 2.58 20.61 9.99
CA VAL A 299 1.50 20.11 9.12
C VAL A 299 2.06 19.58 7.79
N ASP A 300 2.94 20.33 7.15
CA ASP A 300 3.54 19.96 5.86
C ASP A 300 4.41 18.69 5.98
N LEU A 301 5.18 18.56 7.07
CA LEU A 301 6.03 17.40 7.32
C LEU A 301 5.22 16.14 7.65
N ARG A 302 4.16 16.28 8.43
CA ARG A 302 3.24 15.19 8.74
C ARG A 302 2.52 14.71 7.50
N LEU A 303 2.07 15.63 6.63
CA LEU A 303 1.46 15.29 5.35
C LEU A 303 2.46 14.53 4.45
N ARG A 304 3.67 15.08 4.27
CA ARG A 304 4.73 14.44 3.48
C ARG A 304 5.10 13.05 4.01
N LEU A 305 5.19 12.91 5.33
CA LEU A 305 5.49 11.63 5.96
C LEU A 305 4.39 10.60 5.71
N ARG A 306 3.14 11.05 5.81
CA ARG A 306 1.96 10.23 5.57
C ARG A 306 1.87 9.80 4.11
N GLU A 307 1.98 10.73 3.16
CA GLU A 307 1.96 10.46 1.72
C GLU A 307 3.03 9.43 1.33
N ARG A 308 4.26 9.58 1.86
CA ARG A 308 5.33 8.60 1.64
C ARG A 308 4.94 7.22 2.17
N ALA A 309 4.43 7.15 3.40
CA ALA A 309 4.07 5.88 4.03
C ALA A 309 2.89 5.19 3.32
N GLU A 310 1.92 5.97 2.84
CA GLU A 310 0.78 5.49 2.05
C GLU A 310 1.24 4.94 0.69
N ALA A 311 2.12 5.65 -0.02
CA ALA A 311 2.68 5.21 -1.30
C ALA A 311 3.48 3.91 -1.15
N ASP A 312 4.36 3.82 -0.16
CA ASP A 312 5.14 2.60 0.12
C ASP A 312 4.23 1.42 0.46
N ALA A 313 3.19 1.63 1.27
CA ALA A 313 2.24 0.58 1.63
C ALA A 313 1.41 0.11 0.43
N ILE A 314 0.96 1.02 -0.44
CA ILE A 314 0.26 0.67 -1.67
C ILE A 314 1.17 -0.18 -2.56
N GLY A 315 2.46 0.17 -2.68
CA GLY A 315 3.44 -0.62 -3.43
C GLY A 315 3.59 -2.05 -2.89
N VAL A 316 3.67 -2.21 -1.56
CA VAL A 316 3.71 -3.54 -0.92
C VAL A 316 2.43 -4.33 -1.20
N PHE A 317 1.25 -3.70 -1.10
CA PHE A 317 -0.02 -4.37 -1.34
C PHE A 317 -0.19 -4.76 -2.81
N ALA A 318 0.25 -3.92 -3.74
CA ALA A 318 0.29 -4.21 -5.16
C ALA A 318 1.17 -5.44 -5.45
N ALA A 319 2.35 -5.51 -4.85
CA ALA A 319 3.25 -6.66 -4.98
C ALA A 319 2.63 -7.94 -4.39
N ASN A 320 2.04 -7.88 -3.19
CA ASN A 320 1.39 -9.03 -2.56
C ASN A 320 0.19 -9.53 -3.40
N LEU A 321 -0.62 -8.62 -3.94
CA LEU A 321 -1.72 -9.00 -4.83
C LEU A 321 -1.21 -9.67 -6.09
N ARG A 322 -0.15 -9.14 -6.71
CA ARG A 322 0.50 -9.74 -7.88
C ARG A 322 0.94 -11.17 -7.61
N ASP A 323 1.60 -11.38 -6.48
CA ASP A 323 2.08 -12.71 -6.09
C ASP A 323 0.92 -13.70 -5.86
N LEU A 324 -0.18 -13.25 -5.25
CA LEU A 324 -1.39 -14.07 -5.10
C LEU A 324 -2.06 -14.41 -6.45
N LEU A 325 -2.17 -13.45 -7.36
CA LEU A 325 -2.76 -13.66 -8.69
C LEU A 325 -1.91 -14.60 -9.55
N LEU A 326 -0.59 -14.50 -9.42
CA LEU A 326 0.38 -15.30 -10.17
C LEU A 326 0.83 -16.56 -9.42
N ALA A 327 0.16 -16.94 -8.32
CA ALA A 327 0.45 -18.19 -7.62
C ALA A 327 0.20 -19.41 -8.53
N ALA A 328 0.92 -20.50 -8.24
CA ALA A 328 0.88 -21.72 -9.04
C ALA A 328 -0.52 -22.33 -9.12
N PRO A 329 -1.12 -22.47 -10.31
CA PRO A 329 -2.40 -23.15 -10.46
C PRO A 329 -2.21 -24.67 -10.34
N ALA A 330 -3.09 -25.34 -9.56
CA ALA A 330 -3.11 -26.80 -9.51
C ALA A 330 -3.68 -27.44 -10.78
N GLY A 331 -4.28 -26.63 -11.66
CA GLY A 331 -4.84 -27.06 -12.94
C GLY A 331 -6.25 -27.66 -12.86
N PRO A 332 -6.75 -28.20 -14.00
CA PRO A 332 -8.10 -28.68 -14.14
C PRO A 332 -8.29 -30.07 -13.50
N ARG A 333 -8.30 -30.12 -12.17
CA ARG A 333 -8.43 -31.36 -11.38
C ARG A 333 -9.65 -31.26 -10.48
N PRO A 334 -10.48 -32.34 -10.35
CA PRO A 334 -11.60 -32.35 -9.42
C PRO A 334 -11.16 -32.00 -7.99
N THR A 335 -11.78 -30.98 -7.40
CA THR A 335 -11.33 -30.38 -6.15
C THR A 335 -12.48 -30.27 -5.14
N LEU A 336 -12.23 -30.69 -3.91
CA LEU A 336 -13.12 -30.51 -2.76
C LEU A 336 -12.72 -29.23 -2.02
N GLY A 337 -13.61 -28.23 -1.96
CA GLY A 337 -13.41 -27.00 -1.19
C GLY A 337 -14.04 -27.10 0.19
N LEU A 338 -13.27 -26.73 1.21
CA LEU A 338 -13.69 -26.68 2.60
C LEU A 338 -13.61 -25.21 3.09
N ASP A 339 -14.75 -24.64 3.45
CA ASP A 339 -14.85 -23.31 4.08
C ASP A 339 -15.10 -23.52 5.60
N PRO A 340 -14.08 -23.34 6.45
CA PRO A 340 -14.12 -23.68 7.85
C PRO A 340 -15.09 -22.83 8.69
N GLY A 341 -15.70 -23.40 9.73
CA GLY A 341 -16.54 -22.64 10.64
C GLY A 341 -16.99 -23.47 11.86
N PHE A 342 -16.82 -22.93 13.08
CA PHE A 342 -17.19 -23.61 14.33
C PHE A 342 -18.71 -23.69 14.53
N ARG A 343 -19.41 -22.58 14.43
CA ARG A 343 -20.84 -22.50 14.77
C ARG A 343 -21.75 -22.98 13.64
N THR A 344 -21.44 -22.57 12.44
CA THR A 344 -22.26 -22.84 11.25
C THR A 344 -21.86 -24.13 10.53
N GLY A 345 -20.85 -24.86 11.05
CA GLY A 345 -20.24 -26.02 10.40
C GLY A 345 -19.28 -25.65 9.27
N VAL A 346 -18.57 -26.64 8.77
CA VAL A 346 -17.68 -26.55 7.60
C VAL A 346 -18.55 -26.72 6.36
N LYS A 347 -18.54 -25.72 5.47
CA LYS A 347 -19.23 -25.80 4.19
C LYS A 347 -18.33 -26.50 3.20
N VAL A 348 -18.91 -27.39 2.45
CA VAL A 348 -18.23 -28.28 1.53
C VAL A 348 -18.79 -28.09 0.13
N ALA A 349 -17.92 -27.96 -0.85
CA ALA A 349 -18.29 -27.96 -2.25
C ALA A 349 -17.33 -28.80 -3.07
N VAL A 350 -17.84 -29.57 -4.01
CA VAL A 350 -17.04 -30.29 -5.00
C VAL A 350 -17.12 -29.54 -6.32
N VAL A 351 -15.97 -29.23 -6.91
CA VAL A 351 -15.88 -28.70 -8.27
C VAL A 351 -15.18 -29.71 -9.16
N ASP A 352 -15.69 -29.88 -10.37
CA ASP A 352 -15.09 -30.77 -11.37
C ASP A 352 -13.86 -30.13 -12.03
N ALA A 353 -13.25 -30.83 -12.97
CA ALA A 353 -12.06 -30.35 -13.70
C ALA A 353 -12.33 -29.06 -14.50
N THR A 354 -13.57 -28.70 -14.77
CA THR A 354 -13.95 -27.46 -15.48
C THR A 354 -14.23 -26.30 -14.52
N GLY A 355 -14.18 -26.54 -13.21
CA GLY A 355 -14.55 -25.54 -12.18
C GLY A 355 -16.06 -25.45 -11.91
N LYS A 356 -16.89 -26.35 -12.49
CA LYS A 356 -18.32 -26.41 -12.23
C LYS A 356 -18.58 -27.04 -10.86
N ALA A 357 -19.39 -26.40 -10.03
CA ALA A 357 -19.86 -26.97 -8.77
C ALA A 357 -20.82 -28.14 -9.07
N VAL A 358 -20.49 -29.35 -8.62
CA VAL A 358 -21.21 -30.59 -8.89
C VAL A 358 -21.91 -31.15 -7.66
N ASP A 359 -21.39 -30.88 -6.46
CA ASP A 359 -22.01 -31.34 -5.20
C ASP A 359 -21.69 -30.38 -4.05
N THR A 360 -22.52 -30.39 -3.00
CA THR A 360 -22.34 -29.57 -1.80
C THR A 360 -22.81 -30.27 -0.55
N ALA A 361 -22.17 -30.00 0.58
CA ALA A 361 -22.57 -30.47 1.89
C ALA A 361 -22.24 -29.46 3.01
N VAL A 362 -22.86 -29.65 4.18
CA VAL A 362 -22.44 -28.98 5.42
C VAL A 362 -22.13 -30.07 6.44
N ILE A 363 -20.93 -30.02 7.00
CA ILE A 363 -20.50 -30.97 8.03
C ILE A 363 -20.20 -30.25 9.36
N HIS A 364 -20.37 -30.96 10.46
CA HIS A 364 -20.24 -30.40 11.81
C HIS A 364 -19.26 -31.20 12.67
N PRO A 365 -17.97 -31.29 12.30
CA PRO A 365 -17.00 -32.12 13.01
C PRO A 365 -16.79 -31.75 14.47
N HIS A 366 -17.08 -30.50 14.85
CA HIS A 366 -16.82 -29.93 16.19
C HIS A 366 -18.04 -30.00 17.12
N GLN A 367 -19.18 -30.57 16.69
CA GLN A 367 -20.44 -30.50 17.44
C GLN A 367 -20.87 -31.87 18.01
N GLY A 368 -20.11 -32.39 18.99
CA GLY A 368 -20.49 -33.57 19.78
C GLY A 368 -19.89 -34.91 19.32
N ALA A 369 -20.06 -35.94 20.14
CA ALA A 369 -19.52 -37.28 19.88
C ALA A 369 -20.09 -37.89 18.60
N GLY A 370 -19.23 -38.55 17.81
CA GLY A 370 -19.60 -39.20 16.54
C GLY A 370 -19.77 -38.28 15.33
N ARG A 371 -19.78 -36.97 15.53
CA ARG A 371 -19.91 -36.01 14.41
C ARG A 371 -18.65 -35.94 13.55
N TRP A 372 -17.50 -36.22 14.17
CA TRP A 372 -16.23 -36.30 13.44
C TRP A 372 -16.25 -37.44 12.41
N ASP A 373 -16.60 -38.65 12.85
CA ASP A 373 -16.66 -39.83 11.98
C ASP A 373 -17.73 -39.68 10.90
N GLN A 374 -18.88 -39.09 11.25
CA GLN A 374 -19.93 -38.80 10.26
C GLN A 374 -19.44 -37.80 9.21
N SER A 375 -18.72 -36.77 9.62
CA SER A 375 -18.13 -35.78 8.71
C SER A 375 -17.11 -36.43 7.79
N LEU A 376 -16.23 -37.26 8.32
CA LEU A 376 -15.24 -38.00 7.56
C LEU A 376 -15.88 -38.99 6.57
N ALA A 377 -16.95 -39.67 6.96
CA ALA A 377 -17.69 -40.55 6.06
C ALA A 377 -18.35 -39.78 4.92
N THR A 378 -18.93 -38.59 5.19
CA THR A 378 -19.51 -37.73 4.18
C THR A 378 -18.46 -37.27 3.17
N LEU A 379 -17.31 -36.78 3.66
CA LEU A 379 -16.21 -36.34 2.79
C LEU A 379 -15.66 -37.51 1.95
N SER A 380 -15.50 -38.69 2.56
CA SER A 380 -15.01 -39.90 1.86
C SER A 380 -15.97 -40.33 0.74
N ALA A 381 -17.28 -40.23 0.98
CA ALA A 381 -18.29 -40.49 -0.06
C ALA A 381 -18.19 -39.50 -1.24
N LEU A 382 -18.05 -38.20 -0.95
CA LEU A 382 -17.89 -37.17 -1.98
C LEU A 382 -16.60 -37.40 -2.80
N VAL A 383 -15.48 -37.71 -2.13
CA VAL A 383 -14.18 -38.01 -2.80
C VAL A 383 -14.35 -39.18 -3.77
N THR A 384 -14.98 -40.27 -3.33
CA THR A 384 -15.14 -41.48 -4.15
C THR A 384 -16.13 -41.24 -5.30
N THR A 385 -17.24 -40.57 -5.03
CA THR A 385 -18.31 -40.35 -6.04
C THR A 385 -17.84 -39.47 -7.19
N HIS A 386 -17.07 -38.43 -6.87
CA HIS A 386 -16.67 -37.41 -7.87
C HIS A 386 -15.18 -37.54 -8.30
N GLY A 387 -14.46 -38.58 -7.85
CA GLY A 387 -13.05 -38.77 -8.21
C GLY A 387 -12.17 -37.57 -7.80
N VAL A 388 -12.40 -37.04 -6.61
CA VAL A 388 -11.66 -35.86 -6.12
C VAL A 388 -10.17 -36.17 -5.96
N GLU A 389 -9.33 -35.30 -6.46
CA GLU A 389 -7.87 -35.39 -6.38
C GLU A 389 -7.25 -34.37 -5.42
N LEU A 390 -7.92 -33.25 -5.19
CA LEU A 390 -7.43 -32.15 -4.37
C LEU A 390 -8.44 -31.77 -3.30
N VAL A 391 -7.93 -31.38 -2.12
CA VAL A 391 -8.71 -30.77 -1.03
C VAL A 391 -8.18 -29.37 -0.76
N ALA A 392 -8.98 -28.35 -1.06
CA ALA A 392 -8.68 -26.95 -0.76
C ALA A 392 -9.32 -26.57 0.57
N ILE A 393 -8.55 -26.08 1.53
CA ILE A 393 -9.00 -25.71 2.87
C ILE A 393 -8.81 -24.22 3.06
N GLY A 394 -9.89 -23.48 3.37
CA GLY A 394 -9.79 -22.07 3.72
C GLY A 394 -8.96 -21.85 4.98
N ASN A 395 -8.19 -20.75 5.02
CA ASN A 395 -7.30 -20.46 6.17
C ASN A 395 -7.98 -19.64 7.29
N GLY A 396 -9.30 -19.59 7.35
CA GLY A 396 -10.05 -18.85 8.35
C GLY A 396 -10.27 -19.57 9.68
N THR A 397 -11.30 -19.12 10.41
CA THR A 397 -11.64 -19.67 11.73
C THR A 397 -12.03 -21.16 11.65
N ALA A 398 -11.46 -22.04 12.47
CA ALA A 398 -11.58 -23.50 12.47
C ALA A 398 -10.80 -24.21 11.33
N SER A 399 -9.90 -23.54 10.67
CA SER A 399 -9.05 -24.10 9.63
C SER A 399 -8.20 -25.28 10.15
N ARG A 400 -7.70 -25.21 11.39
CA ARG A 400 -6.89 -26.27 12.03
C ARG A 400 -7.61 -27.60 12.12
N GLU A 401 -8.80 -27.56 12.71
CA GLU A 401 -9.61 -28.75 12.91
C GLU A 401 -10.06 -29.32 11.57
N THR A 402 -10.33 -28.43 10.60
CA THR A 402 -10.68 -28.81 9.26
C THR A 402 -9.46 -29.43 8.54
N ASP A 403 -8.27 -28.89 8.74
CA ASP A 403 -7.03 -29.44 8.19
C ASP A 403 -6.69 -30.81 8.77
N ARG A 404 -6.91 -31.02 10.09
CA ARG A 404 -6.78 -32.33 10.72
C ARG A 404 -7.76 -33.34 10.14
N LEU A 405 -9.03 -32.95 9.97
CA LEU A 405 -10.05 -33.80 9.34
C LEU A 405 -9.66 -34.19 7.92
N ALA A 406 -9.16 -33.23 7.14
CA ALA A 406 -8.66 -33.47 5.79
C ALA A 406 -7.40 -34.34 5.78
N GLY A 407 -6.54 -34.26 6.80
CA GLY A 407 -5.39 -35.15 6.99
C GLY A 407 -5.81 -36.61 7.16
N GLU A 408 -6.83 -36.90 7.99
CA GLU A 408 -7.39 -38.23 8.13
C GLU A 408 -8.08 -38.70 6.84
N LEU A 409 -8.71 -37.81 6.09
CA LEU A 409 -9.30 -38.15 4.78
C LEU A 409 -8.24 -38.53 3.77
N VAL A 410 -7.13 -37.79 3.68
CA VAL A 410 -5.96 -38.12 2.83
C VAL A 410 -5.36 -39.47 3.21
N GLY A 411 -5.24 -39.78 4.50
CA GLY A 411 -4.80 -41.08 4.99
C GLY A 411 -5.66 -42.27 4.53
N LYS A 412 -6.97 -42.04 4.26
CA LYS A 412 -7.92 -43.05 3.76
C LYS A 412 -7.98 -43.15 2.23
N HIS A 413 -7.55 -42.12 1.52
CA HIS A 413 -7.63 -42.03 0.05
C HIS A 413 -6.22 -41.76 -0.54
N PRO A 414 -5.46 -42.79 -0.86
CA PRO A 414 -4.15 -42.64 -1.52
C PRO A 414 -4.27 -41.85 -2.83
N GLY A 415 -3.43 -40.84 -3.00
CA GLY A 415 -3.44 -39.95 -4.18
C GLY A 415 -4.17 -38.64 -3.97
N LEU A 416 -4.97 -38.51 -2.90
CA LEU A 416 -5.62 -37.23 -2.53
C LEU A 416 -4.55 -36.31 -1.92
N THR A 417 -4.55 -35.05 -2.34
CA THR A 417 -3.62 -34.01 -1.83
C THR A 417 -4.41 -32.88 -1.18
N LYS A 418 -4.06 -32.51 0.06
CA LYS A 418 -4.67 -31.35 0.74
C LYS A 418 -3.79 -30.11 0.63
N VAL A 419 -4.39 -28.95 0.51
CA VAL A 419 -3.70 -27.65 0.44
C VAL A 419 -4.53 -26.60 1.18
N VAL A 420 -3.87 -25.81 2.03
CA VAL A 420 -4.49 -24.63 2.65
C VAL A 420 -4.47 -23.47 1.65
N VAL A 421 -5.60 -22.85 1.44
CA VAL A 421 -5.80 -21.77 0.45
C VAL A 421 -6.28 -20.52 1.17
N SER A 422 -5.77 -19.35 0.77
CA SER A 422 -6.27 -18.08 1.30
C SER A 422 -7.75 -17.90 0.97
N GLU A 423 -8.61 -17.70 1.96
CA GLU A 423 -10.03 -17.41 1.78
C GLU A 423 -10.32 -15.90 1.69
N ALA A 424 -9.28 -15.04 1.67
CA ALA A 424 -9.42 -13.59 1.62
C ALA A 424 -10.39 -13.16 0.51
N GLY A 425 -11.42 -12.38 0.85
CA GLY A 425 -12.45 -11.93 -0.07
C GLY A 425 -13.48 -13.00 -0.50
N ALA A 426 -13.40 -14.28 -0.07
CA ALA A 426 -14.37 -15.31 -0.44
C ALA A 426 -15.79 -14.96 0.05
N SER A 427 -15.93 -14.37 1.23
CA SER A 427 -17.22 -13.89 1.75
C SER A 427 -17.79 -12.73 0.90
N VAL A 428 -16.93 -11.85 0.38
CA VAL A 428 -17.34 -10.77 -0.52
C VAL A 428 -17.83 -11.33 -1.85
N TYR A 429 -17.10 -12.29 -2.41
CA TYR A 429 -17.56 -13.02 -3.60
C TYR A 429 -18.92 -13.67 -3.37
N SER A 430 -19.09 -14.46 -2.30
CA SER A 430 -20.32 -15.23 -2.05
C SER A 430 -21.57 -14.34 -1.94
N ALA A 431 -21.42 -13.13 -1.40
CA ALA A 431 -22.49 -12.14 -1.27
C ALA A 431 -22.69 -11.26 -2.53
N SER A 432 -21.84 -11.39 -3.55
CA SER A 432 -21.88 -10.53 -4.73
C SER A 432 -23.06 -10.86 -5.67
N ALA A 433 -23.47 -9.85 -6.44
CA ALA A 433 -24.45 -10.05 -7.52
C ALA A 433 -23.92 -11.03 -8.58
N TYR A 434 -22.60 -10.99 -8.84
CA TYR A 434 -21.96 -11.90 -9.78
C TYR A 434 -22.09 -13.37 -9.33
N ALA A 435 -21.72 -13.68 -8.08
CA ALA A 435 -21.88 -15.04 -7.54
C ALA A 435 -23.35 -15.51 -7.50
N SER A 436 -24.29 -14.60 -7.30
CA SER A 436 -25.72 -14.91 -7.34
C SER A 436 -26.20 -15.27 -8.75
N ALA A 437 -25.64 -14.64 -9.77
CA ALA A 437 -25.92 -14.96 -11.16
C ALA A 437 -25.19 -16.24 -11.63
N GLU A 438 -23.94 -16.45 -11.15
CA GLU A 438 -23.13 -17.63 -11.50
C GLU A 438 -23.64 -18.91 -10.84
N LEU A 439 -24.17 -18.82 -9.61
CA LEU A 439 -24.63 -19.94 -8.78
C LEU A 439 -26.07 -19.69 -8.27
N PRO A 440 -27.08 -19.57 -9.16
CA PRO A 440 -28.42 -19.11 -8.78
C PRO A 440 -29.18 -20.07 -7.87
N GLY A 441 -28.90 -21.38 -7.94
CA GLY A 441 -29.52 -22.41 -7.11
C GLY A 441 -28.77 -22.72 -5.80
N MET A 442 -27.67 -22.02 -5.50
CA MET A 442 -26.81 -22.33 -4.36
C MET A 442 -27.00 -21.33 -3.23
N ASP A 443 -27.11 -21.82 -1.99
CA ASP A 443 -27.13 -21.00 -0.80
C ASP A 443 -25.84 -20.13 -0.69
N VAL A 444 -26.01 -18.89 -0.26
CA VAL A 444 -24.92 -17.92 -0.16
C VAL A 444 -23.76 -18.45 0.69
N SER A 445 -24.07 -19.21 1.75
CA SER A 445 -23.03 -19.75 2.66
C SER A 445 -22.14 -20.82 2.01
N LEU A 446 -22.60 -21.49 0.97
CA LEU A 446 -21.85 -22.55 0.26
C LEU A 446 -20.96 -22.02 -0.87
N ARG A 447 -21.25 -20.83 -1.38
CA ARG A 447 -20.48 -20.23 -2.50
C ARG A 447 -19.04 -19.95 -2.14
N GLY A 448 -18.74 -19.70 -0.84
CA GLY A 448 -17.37 -19.56 -0.33
C GLY A 448 -16.54 -20.80 -0.56
N ALA A 449 -17.08 -21.99 -0.27
CA ALA A 449 -16.39 -23.25 -0.49
C ALA A 449 -16.11 -23.52 -1.98
N VAL A 450 -17.03 -23.14 -2.89
CA VAL A 450 -16.80 -23.21 -4.34
C VAL A 450 -15.63 -22.32 -4.75
N SER A 451 -15.60 -21.08 -4.25
CA SER A 451 -14.52 -20.15 -4.53
C SER A 451 -13.16 -20.66 -4.03
N ILE A 452 -13.10 -21.22 -2.81
CA ILE A 452 -11.89 -21.81 -2.24
C ILE A 452 -11.38 -22.97 -3.13
N ALA A 453 -12.26 -23.85 -3.61
CA ALA A 453 -11.89 -24.93 -4.51
C ALA A 453 -11.32 -24.42 -5.84
N ARG A 454 -12.00 -23.46 -6.47
CA ARG A 454 -11.61 -22.86 -7.75
C ARG A 454 -10.29 -22.07 -7.66
N ARG A 455 -10.01 -21.42 -6.51
CA ARG A 455 -8.74 -20.75 -6.29
C ARG A 455 -7.56 -21.70 -6.31
N LEU A 456 -7.73 -22.94 -5.86
CA LEU A 456 -6.68 -23.93 -5.97
C LEU A 456 -6.47 -24.35 -7.42
N GLN A 457 -7.56 -24.50 -8.20
CA GLN A 457 -7.45 -24.83 -9.62
C GLN A 457 -6.78 -23.73 -10.42
N ASP A 458 -7.24 -22.47 -10.30
CA ASP A 458 -6.63 -21.29 -10.93
C ASP A 458 -6.88 -20.03 -10.07
N PRO A 459 -5.87 -19.55 -9.32
CA PRO A 459 -5.98 -18.37 -8.48
C PRO A 459 -6.40 -17.12 -9.25
N LEU A 460 -5.79 -16.87 -10.42
CA LEU A 460 -6.05 -15.69 -11.23
C LEU A 460 -7.50 -15.66 -11.70
N ALA A 461 -7.98 -16.76 -12.29
CA ALA A 461 -9.33 -16.85 -12.85
C ALA A 461 -10.43 -16.64 -11.81
N GLU A 462 -10.17 -17.01 -10.56
CA GLU A 462 -11.14 -16.85 -9.48
C GLU A 462 -11.01 -15.49 -8.77
N LEU A 463 -9.80 -15.04 -8.44
CA LEU A 463 -9.58 -13.79 -7.69
C LEU A 463 -10.02 -12.54 -8.48
N VAL A 464 -9.98 -12.55 -9.80
CA VAL A 464 -10.46 -11.42 -10.63
C VAL A 464 -11.98 -11.17 -10.52
N LYS A 465 -12.74 -12.10 -9.98
CA LYS A 465 -14.17 -11.95 -9.70
C LYS A 465 -14.46 -11.08 -8.48
N ILE A 466 -13.44 -10.75 -7.69
CA ILE A 466 -13.50 -10.01 -6.43
C ILE A 466 -12.91 -8.63 -6.66
N ASP A 467 -13.52 -7.59 -6.07
CA ASP A 467 -12.89 -6.27 -6.00
C ASP A 467 -11.52 -6.41 -5.30
N ALA A 468 -10.45 -6.00 -5.98
CA ALA A 468 -9.09 -6.14 -5.48
C ALA A 468 -8.88 -5.53 -4.09
N ARG A 469 -9.60 -4.45 -3.75
CA ARG A 469 -9.59 -3.84 -2.41
C ARG A 469 -10.18 -4.72 -1.32
N SER A 470 -10.99 -5.71 -1.71
CA SER A 470 -11.60 -6.67 -0.77
C SER A 470 -10.73 -7.90 -0.53
N ILE A 471 -9.62 -8.03 -1.27
CA ILE A 471 -8.59 -9.04 -1.02
C ILE A 471 -7.65 -8.47 0.04
N GLY A 472 -7.56 -9.12 1.20
CA GLY A 472 -6.68 -8.70 2.28
C GLY A 472 -5.22 -9.00 1.96
N VAL A 473 -4.49 -7.99 1.49
CA VAL A 473 -3.08 -8.11 1.06
C VAL A 473 -2.10 -7.36 1.96
N GLY A 474 -2.58 -6.74 3.05
CA GLY A 474 -1.69 -6.05 3.99
C GLY A 474 -2.41 -5.37 5.14
N GLN A 475 -1.63 -5.00 6.16
CA GLN A 475 -2.11 -4.27 7.33
C GLN A 475 -2.43 -2.81 6.95
N TYR A 476 -3.40 -2.20 7.63
CA TYR A 476 -3.81 -0.80 7.44
C TYR A 476 -4.41 -0.47 6.05
N GLN A 477 -4.79 -1.47 5.25
CA GLN A 477 -5.35 -1.28 3.90
C GLN A 477 -6.56 -0.33 3.89
N HIS A 478 -7.39 -0.34 4.93
CA HIS A 478 -8.56 0.54 5.07
C HIS A 478 -8.23 1.98 5.48
N ASP A 479 -7.00 2.25 5.93
CA ASP A 479 -6.56 3.60 6.34
C ASP A 479 -5.93 4.39 5.18
N LEU A 480 -5.70 3.74 4.04
CA LEU A 480 -5.09 4.35 2.84
C LEU A 480 -6.11 5.12 2.00
N PRO A 481 -5.68 6.06 1.15
CA PRO A 481 -6.53 6.71 0.16
C PRO A 481 -7.11 5.68 -0.81
N GLN A 482 -8.41 5.42 -0.71
CA GLN A 482 -9.07 4.33 -1.44
C GLN A 482 -8.99 4.49 -2.98
N GLY A 483 -8.92 5.74 -3.48
CA GLY A 483 -8.76 6.02 -4.90
C GLY A 483 -7.41 5.56 -5.45
N ASP A 484 -6.32 5.86 -4.74
CA ASP A 484 -4.96 5.49 -5.13
C ASP A 484 -4.74 4.00 -4.99
N LEU A 485 -5.21 3.42 -3.89
CA LEU A 485 -5.19 1.98 -3.66
C LEU A 485 -5.93 1.24 -4.78
N SER A 486 -7.16 1.64 -5.14
CA SER A 486 -7.93 0.98 -6.20
C SER A 486 -7.19 1.02 -7.53
N ARG A 487 -6.67 2.20 -7.93
CA ARG A 487 -5.94 2.32 -9.20
C ARG A 487 -4.71 1.40 -9.26
N SER A 488 -3.93 1.37 -8.18
CA SER A 488 -2.74 0.53 -8.11
C SER A 488 -3.08 -0.97 -8.17
N LEU A 489 -4.08 -1.41 -7.40
CA LEU A 489 -4.50 -2.81 -7.41
C LEU A 489 -5.17 -3.22 -8.73
N ASP A 490 -5.99 -2.35 -9.34
CA ASP A 490 -6.59 -2.61 -10.66
C ASP A 490 -5.52 -2.72 -11.75
N ALA A 491 -4.47 -1.91 -11.71
CA ALA A 491 -3.32 -2.02 -12.63
C ALA A 491 -2.61 -3.38 -12.48
N VAL A 492 -2.41 -3.85 -11.26
CA VAL A 492 -1.81 -5.17 -10.99
C VAL A 492 -2.66 -6.30 -11.57
N VAL A 493 -3.99 -6.24 -11.40
CA VAL A 493 -4.90 -7.24 -11.98
C VAL A 493 -4.82 -7.23 -13.51
N GLU A 494 -4.81 -6.03 -14.12
CA GLU A 494 -4.66 -5.89 -15.57
C GLU A 494 -3.35 -6.48 -16.07
N ASP A 495 -2.23 -6.16 -15.42
CA ASP A 495 -0.90 -6.66 -15.78
C ASP A 495 -0.80 -8.17 -15.63
N ALA A 496 -1.34 -8.74 -14.54
CA ALA A 496 -1.35 -10.19 -14.31
C ALA A 496 -2.16 -10.93 -15.38
N VAL A 497 -3.37 -10.47 -15.69
CA VAL A 497 -4.25 -11.09 -16.69
C VAL A 497 -3.62 -11.04 -18.09
N ASN A 498 -3.09 -9.89 -18.48
CA ASN A 498 -2.45 -9.73 -19.80
C ASN A 498 -1.09 -10.44 -19.87
N GLY A 499 -0.37 -10.55 -18.77
CA GLY A 499 0.87 -11.32 -18.67
C GLY A 499 0.68 -12.82 -18.87
N VAL A 500 -0.36 -13.40 -18.28
CA VAL A 500 -0.72 -14.82 -18.42
C VAL A 500 -1.40 -15.10 -19.78
N GLY A 501 -2.26 -14.18 -20.23
CA GLY A 501 -3.13 -14.39 -21.38
C GLY A 501 -4.38 -15.20 -21.02
N VAL A 502 -5.44 -15.04 -21.80
CA VAL A 502 -6.78 -15.51 -21.47
C VAL A 502 -7.33 -16.38 -22.59
N ASP A 503 -7.76 -17.59 -22.26
CA ASP A 503 -8.49 -18.45 -23.21
C ASP A 503 -9.93 -17.94 -23.38
N VAL A 504 -10.27 -17.46 -24.59
CA VAL A 504 -11.56 -16.83 -24.86
C VAL A 504 -12.73 -17.81 -24.77
N ASN A 505 -12.45 -19.10 -24.98
CA ASN A 505 -13.47 -20.14 -24.98
C ASN A 505 -13.87 -20.62 -23.58
N THR A 506 -13.03 -20.37 -22.56
CA THR A 506 -13.28 -20.81 -21.18
C THR A 506 -13.42 -19.65 -20.19
N ALA A 507 -12.92 -18.47 -20.54
CA ALA A 507 -12.86 -17.34 -19.63
C ALA A 507 -14.24 -16.80 -19.21
N SER A 508 -14.32 -16.36 -17.97
CA SER A 508 -15.48 -15.66 -17.40
C SER A 508 -15.51 -14.18 -17.83
N VAL A 509 -16.68 -13.54 -17.72
CA VAL A 509 -16.83 -12.09 -17.99
C VAL A 509 -15.86 -11.24 -17.18
N PRO A 510 -15.68 -11.42 -15.84
CA PRO A 510 -14.71 -10.66 -15.06
C PRO A 510 -13.27 -10.82 -15.56
N LEU A 511 -12.87 -12.02 -15.99
CA LEU A 511 -11.54 -12.27 -16.50
C LEU A 511 -11.33 -11.58 -17.85
N LEU A 512 -12.27 -11.71 -18.78
CA LEU A 512 -12.22 -11.05 -20.09
C LEU A 512 -12.22 -9.51 -19.96
N ALA A 513 -12.97 -8.96 -19.00
CA ALA A 513 -13.04 -7.52 -18.78
C ALA A 513 -11.71 -6.88 -18.34
N ARG A 514 -10.73 -7.69 -17.91
CA ARG A 514 -9.36 -7.24 -17.55
C ARG A 514 -8.37 -7.37 -18.69
N VAL A 515 -8.79 -7.94 -19.82
CA VAL A 515 -7.94 -7.99 -21.03
C VAL A 515 -7.85 -6.60 -21.65
N SER A 516 -6.66 -6.22 -22.06
CA SER A 516 -6.37 -4.95 -22.74
C SER A 516 -7.38 -4.68 -23.87
N GLY A 517 -7.95 -3.49 -23.89
CA GLY A 517 -8.93 -3.07 -24.89
C GLY A 517 -10.35 -3.63 -24.72
N LEU A 518 -10.58 -4.51 -23.73
CA LEU A 518 -11.90 -5.05 -23.41
C LEU A 518 -12.43 -4.41 -22.13
N GLY A 519 -13.68 -3.97 -22.15
CA GLY A 519 -14.40 -3.57 -20.94
C GLY A 519 -15.48 -4.58 -20.65
N THR A 520 -16.16 -4.44 -19.50
CA THR A 520 -17.23 -5.37 -19.05
C THR A 520 -18.27 -5.66 -20.14
N SER A 521 -18.72 -4.63 -20.84
CA SER A 521 -19.75 -4.74 -21.88
C SER A 521 -19.29 -5.53 -23.12
N LEU A 522 -17.99 -5.44 -23.49
CA LEU A 522 -17.44 -6.27 -24.58
C LEU A 522 -17.21 -7.70 -24.10
N ALA A 523 -16.75 -7.89 -22.87
CA ALA A 523 -16.61 -9.21 -22.25
C ALA A 523 -17.94 -9.96 -22.20
N GLU A 524 -19.04 -9.29 -21.81
CA GLU A 524 -20.40 -9.83 -21.87
C GLU A 524 -20.82 -10.21 -23.30
N SER A 525 -20.49 -9.36 -24.29
CA SER A 525 -20.80 -9.63 -25.69
C SER A 525 -20.03 -10.84 -26.23
N ILE A 526 -18.76 -11.02 -25.83
CA ILE A 526 -17.93 -12.19 -26.20
C ILE A 526 -18.56 -13.47 -25.63
N VAL A 527 -18.89 -13.47 -24.33
CA VAL A 527 -19.51 -14.64 -23.67
C VAL A 527 -20.86 -14.97 -24.29
N ALA A 528 -21.73 -13.99 -24.49
CA ALA A 528 -23.05 -14.19 -25.12
C ALA A 528 -22.92 -14.75 -26.56
N HIS A 529 -21.94 -14.25 -27.33
CA HIS A 529 -21.66 -14.77 -28.68
C HIS A 529 -21.22 -16.23 -28.63
N ARG A 530 -20.29 -16.57 -27.72
CA ARG A 530 -19.81 -17.93 -27.48
C ARG A 530 -20.95 -18.88 -27.10
N ASP A 531 -21.83 -18.44 -26.20
CA ASP A 531 -22.95 -19.25 -25.72
C ASP A 531 -24.00 -19.50 -26.81
N ALA A 532 -24.16 -18.55 -27.74
CA ALA A 532 -25.11 -18.65 -28.84
C ALA A 532 -24.57 -19.43 -30.06
N HIS A 533 -23.26 -19.33 -30.37
CA HIS A 533 -22.67 -19.84 -31.61
C HIS A 533 -21.64 -20.95 -31.40
N GLY A 534 -21.30 -21.28 -30.14
CA GLY A 534 -20.28 -22.23 -29.79
C GLY A 534 -18.87 -21.57 -29.64
N ALA A 535 -17.85 -22.39 -29.43
CA ALA A 535 -16.49 -21.95 -29.25
C ALA A 535 -15.94 -21.21 -30.48
N PHE A 536 -15.13 -20.17 -30.25
CA PHE A 536 -14.43 -19.47 -31.32
C PHE A 536 -13.39 -20.39 -31.95
N PRO A 537 -13.45 -20.61 -33.30
CA PRO A 537 -12.45 -21.44 -33.99
C PRO A 537 -11.12 -20.70 -34.21
N SER A 538 -11.12 -19.37 -34.14
CA SER A 538 -9.92 -18.54 -34.32
C SER A 538 -10.11 -17.16 -33.71
N ARG A 539 -8.98 -16.46 -33.46
CA ARG A 539 -9.01 -15.03 -33.06
C ARG A 539 -9.75 -14.15 -34.10
N ARG A 540 -9.68 -14.51 -35.36
CA ARG A 540 -10.38 -13.78 -36.43
C ARG A 540 -11.88 -13.77 -36.23
N ALA A 541 -12.47 -14.86 -35.72
CA ALA A 541 -13.89 -14.96 -35.44
C ALA A 541 -14.38 -13.99 -34.38
N LEU A 542 -13.48 -13.44 -33.54
CA LEU A 542 -13.84 -12.37 -32.59
C LEU A 542 -14.36 -11.11 -33.27
N LYS A 543 -14.03 -10.87 -34.54
CA LYS A 543 -14.55 -9.73 -35.31
C LYS A 543 -16.05 -9.80 -35.57
N ASP A 544 -16.65 -10.99 -35.41
CA ASP A 544 -18.08 -11.22 -35.58
C ASP A 544 -18.88 -10.90 -34.29
N VAL A 545 -18.16 -10.65 -33.19
CA VAL A 545 -18.78 -10.26 -31.92
C VAL A 545 -19.35 -8.85 -32.00
N PRO A 546 -20.63 -8.65 -31.70
CA PRO A 546 -21.25 -7.33 -31.73
C PRO A 546 -20.49 -6.31 -30.87
N ARG A 547 -20.26 -5.10 -31.40
CA ARG A 547 -19.57 -3.98 -30.74
C ARG A 547 -18.05 -4.14 -30.55
N LEU A 548 -17.46 -5.24 -30.91
CA LEU A 548 -16.01 -5.43 -30.90
C LEU A 548 -15.41 -4.78 -32.15
N GLY A 549 -15.06 -3.51 -32.05
CA GLY A 549 -14.51 -2.73 -33.16
C GLY A 549 -13.03 -3.02 -33.43
N PRO A 550 -12.47 -2.49 -34.54
CA PRO A 550 -11.09 -2.75 -34.94
C PRO A 550 -10.03 -2.43 -33.86
N LYS A 551 -10.22 -1.32 -33.14
CA LYS A 551 -9.30 -0.88 -32.07
C LYS A 551 -9.33 -1.83 -30.86
N ALA A 552 -10.51 -2.27 -30.44
CA ALA A 552 -10.64 -3.24 -29.35
C ALA A 552 -10.04 -4.59 -29.74
N PHE A 553 -10.24 -5.03 -30.99
CA PHE A 553 -9.61 -6.24 -31.51
C PHE A 553 -8.08 -6.12 -31.53
N GLU A 554 -7.53 -5.01 -32.06
CA GLU A 554 -6.09 -4.75 -32.08
C GLU A 554 -5.51 -4.85 -30.66
N GLN A 555 -6.10 -4.19 -29.68
CA GLN A 555 -5.55 -4.18 -28.32
C GLN A 555 -5.71 -5.51 -27.59
N SER A 556 -6.73 -6.30 -27.88
CA SER A 556 -7.04 -7.53 -27.13
C SER A 556 -6.50 -8.80 -27.76
N ALA A 557 -6.40 -8.86 -29.10
CA ALA A 557 -6.14 -10.10 -29.81
C ALA A 557 -4.85 -10.82 -29.41
N GLY A 558 -3.78 -10.07 -29.08
CA GLY A 558 -2.53 -10.65 -28.65
C GLY A 558 -2.58 -11.30 -27.25
N PHE A 559 -3.54 -10.91 -26.43
CA PHE A 559 -3.73 -11.44 -25.06
C PHE A 559 -4.79 -12.53 -24.97
N LEU A 560 -5.68 -12.64 -25.97
CA LEU A 560 -6.66 -13.70 -26.05
C LEU A 560 -6.06 -14.94 -26.69
N ARG A 561 -6.36 -16.11 -26.18
CA ARG A 561 -5.92 -17.41 -26.70
C ARG A 561 -7.11 -18.19 -27.24
N VAL A 562 -6.90 -18.92 -28.32
CA VAL A 562 -7.81 -19.94 -28.85
C VAL A 562 -7.05 -21.25 -28.93
N ARG A 563 -7.28 -22.12 -27.96
CA ARG A 563 -6.59 -23.43 -27.92
C ARG A 563 -7.34 -24.44 -28.79
N GLY A 564 -6.58 -25.19 -29.60
CA GLY A 564 -7.17 -26.20 -30.47
C GLY A 564 -8.00 -25.61 -31.64
N GLY A 565 -7.80 -24.32 -31.96
CA GLY A 565 -8.44 -23.68 -33.12
C GLY A 565 -7.76 -23.93 -34.44
N ASP A 566 -8.31 -23.29 -35.50
CA ASP A 566 -7.86 -23.49 -36.90
C ASP A 566 -6.45 -22.89 -37.17
N GLU A 567 -6.07 -21.85 -36.44
CA GLU A 567 -4.79 -21.15 -36.57
C GLU A 567 -3.86 -21.48 -35.38
N PRO A 568 -2.75 -22.19 -35.55
CA PRO A 568 -1.86 -22.60 -34.48
C PRO A 568 -1.30 -21.41 -33.66
N LEU A 569 -1.07 -20.26 -34.31
CA LEU A 569 -0.58 -19.06 -33.63
C LEU A 569 -1.61 -18.44 -32.64
N ASP A 570 -2.88 -18.76 -32.80
CA ASP A 570 -3.93 -18.25 -31.92
C ASP A 570 -3.81 -18.80 -30.48
N ALA A 571 -3.10 -19.91 -30.29
CA ALA A 571 -2.78 -20.43 -28.95
C ALA A 571 -1.58 -19.74 -28.29
N SER A 572 -0.82 -18.93 -29.06
CA SER A 572 0.42 -18.26 -28.62
C SER A 572 0.17 -16.79 -28.21
N ALA A 573 1.22 -16.10 -27.73
CA ALA A 573 1.17 -14.65 -27.49
C ALA A 573 1.60 -13.81 -28.69
N VAL A 574 1.85 -14.42 -29.85
CA VAL A 574 2.13 -13.68 -31.09
C VAL A 574 0.91 -12.87 -31.50
N HIS A 575 1.10 -11.57 -31.70
CA HIS A 575 0.03 -10.70 -32.17
C HIS A 575 -0.35 -11.02 -33.61
N PRO A 576 -1.63 -10.95 -34.01
CA PRO A 576 -2.05 -11.22 -35.41
C PRO A 576 -1.33 -10.37 -36.45
N GLU A 577 -0.91 -9.16 -36.12
CA GLU A 577 -0.09 -8.30 -36.97
C GLU A 577 1.27 -8.92 -37.34
N SER A 578 1.83 -9.74 -36.40
CA SER A 578 3.14 -10.38 -36.56
C SER A 578 3.07 -11.81 -37.12
N TYR A 579 1.90 -12.33 -37.50
CA TYR A 579 1.77 -13.63 -38.16
C TYR A 579 2.57 -13.77 -39.46
N PRO A 580 2.68 -12.71 -40.30
CA PRO A 580 3.54 -12.76 -41.48
C PRO A 580 5.00 -13.07 -41.16
N VAL A 581 5.53 -12.55 -40.03
CA VAL A 581 6.89 -12.81 -39.54
C VAL A 581 7.06 -14.31 -39.21
N ALA A 582 6.13 -14.87 -38.38
CA ALA A 582 6.16 -16.29 -38.03
C ALA A 582 6.06 -17.21 -39.28
N ARG A 583 5.22 -16.86 -40.25
CA ARG A 583 5.10 -17.61 -41.52
C ARG A 583 6.35 -17.49 -42.40
N ALA A 584 7.01 -16.33 -42.40
CA ALA A 584 8.29 -16.15 -43.09
C ALA A 584 9.39 -17.03 -42.45
N MET A 585 9.40 -17.14 -41.14
CA MET A 585 10.30 -18.05 -40.40
C MET A 585 10.06 -19.51 -40.79
N ALA A 586 8.80 -19.98 -40.79
CA ALA A 586 8.46 -21.34 -41.22
C ALA A 586 8.88 -21.65 -42.67
N LYS A 587 8.63 -20.70 -43.57
CA LYS A 587 9.04 -20.80 -44.98
C LYS A 587 10.57 -20.90 -45.11
N LYS A 588 11.34 -20.10 -44.37
CA LYS A 588 12.80 -20.14 -44.38
C LYS A 588 13.35 -21.42 -43.80
N ALA A 589 12.71 -21.95 -42.77
CA ALA A 589 13.02 -23.23 -42.16
C ALA A 589 12.62 -24.43 -43.02
N GLY A 590 11.80 -24.23 -44.07
CA GLY A 590 11.35 -25.30 -44.98
C GLY A 590 10.34 -26.26 -44.33
N CYS A 591 9.61 -25.84 -43.29
CA CYS A 591 8.64 -26.67 -42.57
C CYS A 591 7.28 -25.98 -42.43
N GLY A 592 6.25 -26.75 -42.01
CA GLY A 592 4.95 -26.21 -41.66
C GLY A 592 4.99 -25.33 -40.41
N LEU A 593 4.07 -24.39 -40.31
CA LEU A 593 4.01 -23.51 -39.12
C LEU A 593 3.77 -24.32 -37.83
N GLY A 594 2.93 -25.36 -37.88
CA GLY A 594 2.70 -26.24 -36.75
C GLY A 594 3.92 -27.03 -36.32
N ASP A 595 4.78 -27.42 -37.27
CA ASP A 595 6.03 -28.16 -37.03
C ASP A 595 7.14 -27.24 -36.49
N LEU A 596 7.10 -25.94 -36.83
CA LEU A 596 8.05 -24.95 -36.32
C LEU A 596 7.81 -24.65 -34.84
N ILE A 597 6.55 -24.63 -34.44
CA ILE A 597 6.16 -24.32 -33.04
C ILE A 597 6.71 -25.42 -32.11
N GLY A 598 7.52 -25.01 -31.11
CA GLY A 598 8.19 -25.91 -30.16
C GLY A 598 9.51 -26.54 -30.67
N SER A 599 9.87 -26.32 -31.94
CA SER A 599 11.11 -26.87 -32.54
C SER A 599 12.32 -25.99 -32.20
N THR A 600 12.81 -26.09 -30.95
CA THR A 600 13.91 -25.28 -30.41
C THR A 600 15.16 -25.28 -31.29
N GLU A 601 15.55 -26.44 -31.83
CA GLU A 601 16.75 -26.60 -32.67
C GLU A 601 16.62 -25.79 -33.98
N VAL A 602 15.46 -25.90 -34.63
CA VAL A 602 15.17 -25.19 -35.88
C VAL A 602 15.13 -23.69 -35.65
N LEU A 603 14.45 -23.25 -34.62
CA LEU A 603 14.29 -21.85 -34.25
C LEU A 603 15.63 -21.18 -33.92
N ARG A 604 16.54 -21.88 -33.21
CA ARG A 604 17.88 -21.37 -32.91
C ARG A 604 18.78 -21.26 -34.12
N GLY A 605 18.49 -21.99 -35.20
CA GLY A 605 19.20 -21.89 -36.48
C GLY A 605 18.82 -20.65 -37.31
N LEU A 606 17.71 -19.97 -36.96
CA LEU A 606 17.25 -18.78 -37.66
C LEU A 606 17.98 -17.53 -37.18
N GLN A 607 18.35 -16.64 -38.11
CA GLN A 607 18.93 -15.32 -37.77
C GLN A 607 17.81 -14.29 -37.62
N PRO A 608 17.60 -13.67 -36.42
CA PRO A 608 16.50 -12.74 -36.22
C PRO A 608 16.47 -11.54 -37.17
N VAL A 609 17.66 -11.05 -37.55
CA VAL A 609 17.81 -9.88 -38.46
C VAL A 609 17.23 -10.11 -39.86
N ASP A 610 17.11 -11.38 -40.31
CA ASP A 610 16.58 -11.74 -41.62
C ASP A 610 15.05 -11.51 -41.73
N PHE A 611 14.36 -11.31 -40.60
CA PHE A 611 12.92 -11.16 -40.54
C PHE A 611 12.48 -9.76 -40.10
N VAL A 612 13.45 -8.84 -39.95
CA VAL A 612 13.18 -7.42 -39.69
C VAL A 612 12.66 -6.76 -40.96
N ASP A 613 11.54 -6.04 -40.84
CA ASP A 613 10.96 -5.24 -41.95
C ASP A 613 10.56 -3.83 -41.42
N GLU A 614 9.94 -3.03 -42.28
CA GLU A 614 9.52 -1.66 -41.94
C GLU A 614 8.52 -1.58 -40.76
N LYS A 615 7.78 -2.67 -40.49
CA LYS A 615 6.73 -2.75 -39.45
C LYS A 615 7.18 -3.51 -38.22
N HIS A 616 8.11 -4.46 -38.39
CA HIS A 616 8.53 -5.36 -37.32
C HIS A 616 10.03 -5.22 -37.11
N GLY A 617 10.38 -4.53 -36.04
CA GLY A 617 11.78 -4.36 -35.64
C GLY A 617 12.36 -5.62 -34.97
N LEU A 618 13.63 -5.57 -34.66
CA LEU A 618 14.32 -6.67 -33.96
C LEU A 618 13.66 -7.11 -32.65
N PRO A 619 13.17 -6.20 -31.78
CA PRO A 619 12.46 -6.59 -30.57
C PRO A 619 11.23 -7.47 -30.83
N THR A 620 10.38 -7.09 -31.76
CA THR A 620 9.21 -7.90 -32.16
C THR A 620 9.60 -9.25 -32.74
N VAL A 621 10.64 -9.31 -33.58
CA VAL A 621 11.13 -10.58 -34.15
C VAL A 621 11.64 -11.51 -33.07
N LEU A 622 12.38 -11.00 -32.08
CA LEU A 622 12.87 -11.78 -30.93
C LEU A 622 11.72 -12.30 -30.07
N ASP A 623 10.70 -11.48 -29.82
CA ASP A 623 9.50 -11.89 -29.08
C ASP A 623 8.74 -13.02 -29.82
N VAL A 624 8.61 -12.91 -31.15
CA VAL A 624 7.99 -13.96 -31.97
C VAL A 624 8.79 -15.25 -31.91
N LEU A 625 10.12 -15.22 -31.99
CA LEU A 625 10.97 -16.40 -31.87
C LEU A 625 10.85 -17.06 -30.50
N ALA A 626 10.91 -16.27 -29.45
CA ALA A 626 10.76 -16.78 -28.06
C ALA A 626 9.37 -17.42 -27.84
N GLU A 627 8.33 -16.82 -28.42
CA GLU A 627 6.98 -17.35 -28.33
C GLU A 627 6.76 -18.62 -29.16
N LEU A 628 7.42 -18.74 -30.32
CA LEU A 628 7.39 -19.96 -31.12
C LEU A 628 8.17 -21.09 -30.44
N GLU A 629 9.26 -20.81 -29.70
CA GLU A 629 10.02 -21.82 -28.97
C GLU A 629 9.18 -22.43 -27.84
N LYS A 630 8.35 -21.59 -27.13
CA LYS A 630 7.50 -22.02 -26.00
C LYS A 630 6.15 -21.30 -26.09
N PRO A 631 5.24 -21.77 -26.96
CA PRO A 631 3.98 -21.07 -27.21
C PRO A 631 3.08 -21.01 -26.00
N GLY A 632 2.52 -19.84 -25.73
CA GLY A 632 1.55 -19.64 -24.68
C GLY A 632 2.09 -20.01 -23.29
N ARG A 633 3.40 -19.83 -23.06
CA ARG A 633 4.03 -20.13 -21.76
C ARG A 633 3.33 -19.37 -20.65
N ASP A 634 2.81 -20.12 -19.69
CA ASP A 634 2.34 -19.55 -18.44
C ASP A 634 3.53 -19.08 -17.61
N PRO A 635 3.61 -17.79 -17.22
CA PRO A 635 4.70 -17.26 -16.41
C PRO A 635 4.65 -17.73 -14.95
N ARG A 636 3.54 -18.34 -14.54
CA ARG A 636 3.34 -18.82 -13.17
C ARG A 636 4.20 -20.03 -12.87
N PRO A 637 4.63 -20.24 -11.61
CA PRO A 637 5.43 -21.40 -11.22
C PRO A 637 4.63 -22.71 -11.34
N THR A 638 5.32 -23.83 -11.30
CA THR A 638 4.69 -25.15 -11.26
C THR A 638 4.13 -25.41 -9.88
N PHE A 639 2.91 -25.96 -9.81
CA PHE A 639 2.24 -26.28 -8.55
C PHE A 639 3.04 -27.27 -7.70
N ALA A 640 3.26 -26.92 -6.42
CA ALA A 640 3.85 -27.77 -5.39
C ALA A 640 3.08 -27.59 -4.07
N ALA A 641 2.82 -28.66 -3.35
CA ALA A 641 2.16 -28.63 -2.05
C ALA A 641 3.18 -28.84 -0.93
N ALA A 642 3.15 -27.98 0.10
CA ALA A 642 3.98 -28.13 1.30
C ALA A 642 3.53 -29.34 2.13
N ARG A 643 4.51 -30.02 2.74
CA ARG A 643 4.26 -31.09 3.69
C ARG A 643 4.57 -30.59 5.10
N PHE A 644 3.52 -30.23 5.83
CA PHE A 644 3.68 -29.81 7.22
C PHE A 644 4.11 -31.00 8.10
N ALA A 645 4.91 -30.73 9.13
CA ALA A 645 5.42 -31.76 10.02
C ALA A 645 4.29 -32.32 10.91
N GLU A 646 4.20 -33.65 10.98
CA GLU A 646 3.25 -34.34 11.86
C GLU A 646 3.53 -34.00 13.35
N GLY A 647 2.47 -33.75 14.13
CA GLY A 647 2.55 -33.42 15.56
C GLY A 647 2.93 -31.98 15.88
N VAL A 648 3.07 -31.10 14.88
CA VAL A 648 3.29 -29.66 15.08
C VAL A 648 2.01 -28.90 14.69
N GLU A 649 1.13 -28.70 15.67
CA GLU A 649 -0.19 -28.09 15.43
C GLU A 649 -0.35 -26.72 16.09
N LYS A 650 0.45 -26.42 17.10
CA LYS A 650 0.35 -25.20 17.91
C LYS A 650 1.70 -24.53 18.07
N VAL A 651 1.68 -23.23 18.32
CA VAL A 651 2.91 -22.48 18.63
C VAL A 651 3.69 -23.11 19.80
N ALA A 652 3.01 -23.77 20.73
CA ALA A 652 3.63 -24.45 21.86
C ALA A 652 4.37 -25.74 21.47
N ASP A 653 4.09 -26.30 20.30
CA ASP A 653 4.74 -27.53 19.81
C ASP A 653 6.06 -27.20 19.10
N LEU A 654 6.27 -25.92 18.77
CA LEU A 654 7.50 -25.45 18.15
C LEU A 654 8.65 -25.40 19.15
N VAL A 655 9.75 -26.04 18.81
CA VAL A 655 10.99 -26.00 19.60
C VAL A 655 12.08 -25.31 18.75
N PRO A 656 12.83 -24.35 19.34
CA PRO A 656 13.99 -23.78 18.67
C PRO A 656 14.95 -24.86 18.14
N GLY A 657 15.35 -24.74 16.89
CA GLY A 657 16.16 -25.71 16.17
C GLY A 657 15.39 -26.66 15.25
N MET A 658 14.06 -26.76 15.35
CA MET A 658 13.26 -27.56 14.41
C MET A 658 13.40 -26.98 12.99
N VAL A 659 13.54 -27.87 12.01
CA VAL A 659 13.52 -27.56 10.57
C VAL A 659 12.19 -28.06 10.01
N LEU A 660 11.41 -27.14 9.46
CA LEU A 660 10.05 -27.38 9.01
C LEU A 660 9.89 -26.93 7.55
N GLU A 661 9.01 -27.57 6.80
CA GLU A 661 8.48 -26.99 5.57
C GLU A 661 7.37 -26.01 5.92
N GLY A 662 7.32 -24.89 5.21
CA GLY A 662 6.28 -23.90 5.35
C GLY A 662 5.95 -23.24 4.01
N VAL A 663 4.83 -22.52 3.99
CA VAL A 663 4.40 -21.72 2.85
C VAL A 663 4.57 -20.25 3.17
N VAL A 664 5.21 -19.50 2.29
CA VAL A 664 5.29 -18.04 2.40
C VAL A 664 3.90 -17.46 2.21
N THR A 665 3.36 -16.82 3.24
CA THR A 665 2.03 -16.22 3.20
C THR A 665 2.05 -14.78 2.76
N ASN A 666 3.12 -14.03 3.13
CA ASN A 666 3.25 -12.61 2.82
C ASN A 666 4.71 -12.17 2.86
N CYS A 667 5.04 -11.14 2.07
CA CYS A 667 6.33 -10.46 2.12
C CYS A 667 6.14 -8.98 2.48
N ALA A 668 6.94 -8.50 3.43
CA ALA A 668 7.05 -7.11 3.84
C ALA A 668 8.51 -6.65 3.71
N ALA A 669 8.77 -5.34 3.68
CA ALA A 669 10.13 -4.82 3.53
C ALA A 669 11.14 -5.33 4.57
N PHE A 670 10.66 -5.75 5.76
CA PHE A 670 11.49 -6.23 6.85
C PHE A 670 11.63 -7.76 6.93
N GLY A 671 10.95 -8.51 6.06
CA GLY A 671 11.03 -9.97 6.03
C GLY A 671 9.83 -10.66 5.42
N ALA A 672 9.86 -12.00 5.43
CA ALA A 672 8.81 -12.85 4.91
C ALA A 672 8.05 -13.55 6.05
N PHE A 673 6.74 -13.63 5.93
CA PHE A 673 5.88 -14.40 6.82
C PHE A 673 5.70 -15.80 6.25
N VAL A 674 5.88 -16.82 7.10
CA VAL A 674 5.83 -18.23 6.68
C VAL A 674 4.89 -18.97 7.61
N ASP A 675 3.87 -19.59 7.04
CA ASP A 675 3.03 -20.57 7.73
C ASP A 675 3.77 -21.92 7.77
N VAL A 676 4.04 -22.40 8.98
CA VAL A 676 4.69 -23.69 9.24
C VAL A 676 3.72 -24.74 9.79
N GLY A 677 2.40 -24.53 9.60
CA GLY A 677 1.33 -25.44 10.02
C GLY A 677 0.81 -25.20 11.44
N VAL A 678 1.26 -24.15 12.15
CA VAL A 678 0.79 -23.81 13.51
C VAL A 678 -0.24 -22.71 13.55
N HIS A 679 -0.75 -22.29 12.38
CA HIS A 679 -1.77 -21.23 12.19
C HIS A 679 -1.43 -19.87 12.79
N GLN A 680 -0.17 -19.63 13.01
CA GLN A 680 0.44 -18.37 13.33
C GLN A 680 1.67 -18.23 12.46
N ASP A 681 1.68 -17.27 11.58
CA ASP A 681 2.81 -17.05 10.70
C ASP A 681 4.06 -16.75 11.52
N GLY A 682 5.14 -17.43 11.21
CA GLY A 682 6.48 -17.11 11.69
C GLY A 682 7.09 -16.04 10.79
N LEU A 683 7.96 -15.20 11.35
CA LEU A 683 8.70 -14.18 10.63
C LEU A 683 10.13 -14.65 10.35
N VAL A 684 10.50 -14.70 9.08
CA VAL A 684 11.88 -14.72 8.61
C VAL A 684 12.30 -13.28 8.36
N HIS A 685 13.11 -12.70 9.25
CA HIS A 685 13.62 -11.34 9.07
C HIS A 685 14.50 -11.25 7.80
N VAL A 686 14.53 -10.07 7.15
CA VAL A 686 15.28 -9.87 5.89
C VAL A 686 16.75 -10.32 5.99
N SER A 687 17.39 -10.13 7.15
CA SER A 687 18.75 -10.61 7.41
C SER A 687 18.89 -12.14 7.59
N ALA A 688 17.79 -12.86 7.72
CA ALA A 688 17.73 -14.31 7.90
C ALA A 688 17.25 -15.07 6.63
N LEU A 689 17.03 -14.35 5.53
CA LEU A 689 16.58 -14.91 4.25
C LEU A 689 17.73 -15.56 3.46
N SER A 690 18.92 -14.95 3.51
CA SER A 690 20.08 -15.38 2.70
C SER A 690 21.38 -14.95 3.38
N ASP A 691 22.50 -15.57 2.99
CA ASP A 691 23.83 -15.19 3.44
C ASP A 691 24.36 -13.90 2.76
N ARG A 692 23.78 -13.53 1.62
CA ARG A 692 24.03 -12.27 0.94
C ARG A 692 23.09 -11.17 1.45
N PHE A 693 23.49 -9.93 1.28
CA PHE A 693 22.61 -8.79 1.55
C PHE A 693 21.39 -8.82 0.63
N VAL A 694 20.21 -8.74 1.22
CA VAL A 694 18.91 -8.73 0.53
C VAL A 694 18.24 -7.40 0.82
N SER A 695 17.89 -6.66 -0.22
CA SER A 695 17.19 -5.38 -0.10
C SER A 695 15.68 -5.54 -0.03
N ASP A 696 15.14 -6.47 -0.82
CA ASP A 696 13.72 -6.85 -0.82
C ASP A 696 13.59 -8.36 -0.61
N PRO A 697 12.85 -8.84 0.39
CA PRO A 697 12.57 -10.26 0.60
C PRO A 697 12.14 -11.03 -0.65
N ARG A 698 11.47 -10.34 -1.60
CA ARG A 698 11.01 -10.92 -2.86
C ARG A 698 12.11 -11.31 -3.84
N GLU A 699 13.35 -10.87 -3.60
CA GLU A 699 14.53 -11.35 -4.34
C GLU A 699 14.86 -12.81 -4.00
N VAL A 700 14.36 -13.31 -2.86
CA VAL A 700 14.67 -14.65 -2.35
C VAL A 700 13.43 -15.53 -2.30
N VAL A 701 12.28 -15.01 -1.82
CA VAL A 701 11.03 -15.76 -1.67
C VAL A 701 9.82 -14.93 -2.07
N LYS A 702 8.76 -15.62 -2.51
CA LYS A 702 7.49 -15.01 -2.89
C LYS A 702 6.33 -15.64 -2.13
N PRO A 703 5.21 -14.93 -1.89
CA PRO A 703 3.99 -15.55 -1.38
C PRO A 703 3.56 -16.73 -2.23
N GLY A 704 3.26 -17.86 -1.56
CA GLY A 704 2.96 -19.15 -2.19
C GLY A 704 4.15 -20.09 -2.35
N ASP A 705 5.39 -19.63 -2.16
CA ASP A 705 6.57 -20.50 -2.21
C ASP A 705 6.58 -21.46 -1.04
N VAL A 706 6.92 -22.73 -1.32
CA VAL A 706 7.20 -23.74 -0.30
C VAL A 706 8.67 -23.66 0.07
N VAL A 707 8.95 -23.37 1.35
CA VAL A 707 10.31 -23.15 1.86
C VAL A 707 10.62 -24.04 3.06
N ARG A 708 11.89 -24.35 3.25
CA ARG A 708 12.37 -24.99 4.48
C ARG A 708 12.93 -23.93 5.40
N VAL A 709 12.37 -23.86 6.62
CA VAL A 709 12.77 -22.89 7.63
C VAL A 709 13.20 -23.57 8.91
N LYS A 710 14.10 -22.91 9.65
CA LYS A 710 14.50 -23.31 10.99
C LYS A 710 13.92 -22.36 12.02
N VAL A 711 13.34 -22.92 13.08
CA VAL A 711 12.80 -22.16 14.20
C VAL A 711 13.95 -21.61 15.04
N LEU A 712 14.02 -20.29 15.21
CA LEU A 712 15.01 -19.61 16.04
C LEU A 712 14.47 -19.31 17.43
N THR A 713 13.29 -18.69 17.51
CA THR A 713 12.69 -18.25 18.75
C THR A 713 11.17 -18.45 18.73
N VAL A 714 10.60 -18.75 19.90
CA VAL A 714 9.16 -18.91 20.07
C VAL A 714 8.72 -18.11 21.31
N ASP A 715 7.92 -17.07 21.11
CA ASP A 715 7.28 -16.29 22.18
C ASP A 715 5.78 -16.60 22.22
N ILE A 716 5.41 -17.55 23.04
CA ILE A 716 4.03 -18.04 23.17
C ILE A 716 3.11 -16.93 23.69
N ARG A 717 3.58 -16.03 24.57
CA ARG A 717 2.76 -14.96 25.15
C ARG A 717 2.37 -13.90 24.14
N ARG A 718 3.28 -13.57 23.23
CA ARG A 718 3.08 -12.58 22.17
C ARG A 718 2.66 -13.21 20.84
N GLY A 719 2.60 -14.55 20.74
CA GLY A 719 2.33 -15.26 19.49
C GLY A 719 3.38 -14.98 18.41
N ARG A 720 4.64 -14.77 18.78
CA ARG A 720 5.71 -14.46 17.81
C ARG A 720 6.63 -15.66 17.61
N ILE A 721 6.88 -16.00 16.35
CA ILE A 721 7.75 -17.10 15.92
C ILE A 721 8.84 -16.48 15.05
N GLY A 722 10.10 -16.60 15.48
CA GLY A 722 11.26 -16.19 14.70
C GLY A 722 11.82 -17.37 13.91
N LEU A 723 11.93 -17.21 12.60
CA LEU A 723 12.37 -18.22 11.66
C LEU A 723 13.60 -17.74 10.88
N THR A 724 14.33 -18.70 10.27
CA THR A 724 15.42 -18.43 9.32
C THR A 724 15.38 -19.42 8.15
N LEU A 725 15.71 -18.94 6.95
CA LEU A 725 15.95 -19.79 5.77
C LEU A 725 17.38 -20.35 5.77
N ARG A 726 18.28 -19.76 6.55
CA ARG A 726 19.65 -20.24 6.71
C ARG A 726 19.66 -21.34 7.76
N LEU A 727 19.61 -22.59 7.31
CA LEU A 727 19.44 -23.75 8.18
C LEU A 727 20.63 -23.97 9.13
N ASP A 728 21.79 -23.38 8.84
CA ASP A 728 23.01 -23.47 9.65
C ASP A 728 23.08 -22.39 10.75
N ASP A 729 22.16 -21.42 10.78
CA ASP A 729 22.12 -20.37 11.81
C ASP A 729 22.06 -20.99 13.22
N PRO A 730 22.88 -20.49 14.18
CA PRO A 730 22.83 -20.95 15.55
C PRO A 730 21.49 -20.58 16.21
N VAL A 731 20.96 -21.48 17.02
CA VAL A 731 19.75 -21.21 17.81
C VAL A 731 20.11 -20.32 18.99
N PRO A 732 19.46 -19.15 19.15
CA PRO A 732 19.68 -18.31 20.33
C PRO A 732 19.38 -19.09 21.62
N GLY A 733 20.37 -19.23 22.51
CA GLY A 733 20.19 -19.92 23.79
C GLY A 733 20.76 -21.35 23.91
N ALA A 734 21.31 -21.94 22.85
CA ALA A 734 21.99 -23.24 22.92
C ALA A 734 23.46 -23.18 23.36
N GLY A 735 23.99 -22.04 23.68
CA GLY A 735 25.34 -21.83 24.22
C GLY A 735 25.39 -20.50 24.97
N GLY A 736 25.68 -20.50 26.24
CA GLY A 736 25.51 -19.45 27.23
C GLY A 736 25.98 -18.05 26.87
N ALA A 737 25.32 -17.08 27.55
CA ALA A 737 25.59 -15.67 27.73
C ALA A 737 25.05 -14.69 26.68
N GLU A 738 24.13 -13.85 27.15
CA GLU A 738 23.54 -12.69 26.53
C GLU A 738 24.52 -11.83 25.77
N ALA A 739 24.23 -11.60 24.48
CA ALA A 739 24.78 -10.49 23.73
C ALA A 739 23.61 -9.64 23.21
N ASP A 740 23.53 -8.44 23.74
CA ASP A 740 22.62 -7.34 23.42
C ASP A 740 22.65 -7.06 21.89
N PRO A 741 21.50 -7.03 21.18
CA PRO A 741 21.45 -6.74 19.73
C PRO A 741 21.77 -5.29 19.36
N ALA A 742 22.01 -4.40 20.33
CA ALA A 742 22.22 -2.96 20.08
C ALA A 742 23.67 -2.56 19.71
N ALA A 743 24.63 -3.48 19.64
CA ALA A 743 26.06 -3.15 19.48
C ALA A 743 26.71 -3.56 18.15
N ARG A 744 25.97 -3.65 17.05
CA ARG A 744 26.55 -3.91 15.70
C ARG A 744 26.20 -2.86 14.67
N THR A 745 26.63 -1.60 14.98
CA THR A 745 26.85 -0.61 13.91
C THR A 745 28.05 0.23 14.28
N GLY A 746 29.20 -0.06 13.66
CA GLY A 746 30.34 0.82 13.68
C GLY A 746 31.66 0.13 13.86
N ALA A 747 32.23 -0.44 12.80
CA ALA A 747 33.69 -0.60 12.70
C ALA A 747 34.12 -0.48 11.24
N GLY A 748 34.68 0.63 10.94
CA GLY A 748 35.42 0.96 9.71
C GLY A 748 36.60 1.79 10.01
N GLY A 749 37.78 1.17 10.10
CA GLY A 749 39.06 1.62 9.60
C GLY A 749 39.82 2.74 10.31
N GLY A 750 41.03 2.43 10.79
CA GLY A 750 42.06 3.40 10.97
C GLY A 750 43.15 3.01 11.97
N THR A 751 44.22 2.57 11.42
CA THR A 751 45.56 2.20 11.99
C THR A 751 46.20 3.21 12.93
N GLY A 752 46.94 2.69 13.95
CA GLY A 752 48.24 3.22 14.31
C GLY A 752 48.46 3.59 15.75
N GLY A 753 49.35 2.86 16.46
CA GLY A 753 50.41 3.48 17.33
C GLY A 753 50.24 3.41 18.84
N SER A 754 50.77 2.36 19.43
CA SER A 754 51.83 2.37 20.47
C SER A 754 51.64 3.02 21.85
N ALA A 755 51.81 2.14 22.85
CA ALA A 755 52.60 2.24 24.10
C ALA A 755 52.06 3.02 25.32
N GLY A 756 52.04 2.31 26.46
CA GLY A 756 52.57 2.84 27.73
C GLY A 756 51.66 2.89 28.93
N GLY A 757 51.73 1.89 29.78
CA GLY A 757 52.09 2.05 31.19
C GLY A 757 50.99 2.36 32.23
N GLY A 758 50.85 1.44 33.18
CA GLY A 758 50.85 1.78 34.58
C GLY A 758 49.58 1.66 35.40
N ALA A 759 49.38 0.50 36.01
CA ALA A 759 49.23 0.27 37.44
C ALA A 759 48.23 1.08 38.30
N GLY A 760 47.37 0.40 39.01
CA GLY A 760 46.85 0.88 40.28
C GLY A 760 45.43 0.43 40.66
N ALA A 761 45.26 -0.80 41.21
CA ALA A 761 44.18 -1.06 42.16
C ALA A 761 44.62 -0.52 43.54
N PRO A 762 43.79 -0.35 44.58
CA PRO A 762 42.94 -1.38 45.14
C PRO A 762 41.68 -0.91 45.96
N ARG A 763 40.78 -1.87 46.16
CA ARG A 763 40.01 -2.22 47.39
C ARG A 763 39.35 -1.09 48.22
N SER A 764 38.08 -1.21 48.69
CA SER A 764 37.55 -2.17 49.63
C SER A 764 36.13 -1.83 50.10
N ARG A 765 35.38 -2.87 50.44
CA ARG A 765 34.47 -3.06 51.61
C ARG A 765 33.33 -2.06 51.77
N GLY A 766 32.15 -2.48 51.97
CA GLY A 766 31.49 -3.59 52.67
C GLY A 766 30.18 -3.02 53.17
N SER A 767 29.19 -3.73 53.29
CA SER A 767 28.62 -4.49 54.34
C SER A 767 27.12 -4.17 54.55
N ARG A 768 26.32 -5.27 54.37
CA ARG A 768 25.36 -5.81 55.32
C ARG A 768 24.20 -4.90 55.80
N ASN A 769 22.98 -5.28 55.72
CA ASN A 769 22.12 -6.28 56.36
C ASN A 769 20.69 -5.86 56.15
N ALA A 770 19.82 -6.67 55.82
CA ALA A 770 19.15 -7.81 56.44
C ALA A 770 17.67 -7.49 56.78
N ALA A 771 16.83 -8.35 56.26
CA ALA A 771 15.73 -9.05 56.93
C ALA A 771 14.56 -8.21 57.41
N ALA A 772 13.36 -8.56 57.30
CA ALA A 772 12.61 -9.79 57.28
C ALA A 772 11.10 -9.52 57.34
N THR A 773 10.37 -10.41 56.68
CA THR A 773 9.16 -11.06 57.17
C THR A 773 7.88 -10.29 57.52
N ARG A 774 6.76 -10.58 56.89
CA ARG A 774 5.69 -11.50 57.27
C ARG A 774 4.38 -11.17 56.54
N ARG A 775 3.85 -12.16 55.91
CA ARG A 775 2.39 -12.42 55.79
C ARG A 775 1.85 -12.80 57.18
N PRO A 776 0.53 -12.79 57.50
CA PRO A 776 -0.51 -13.54 56.78
C PRO A 776 -1.93 -12.94 56.77
N GLU A 777 -2.76 -13.41 55.84
CA GLU A 777 -3.99 -14.20 55.95
C GLU A 777 -5.31 -13.60 56.43
N GLN A 778 -6.34 -14.00 55.65
CA GLN A 778 -7.74 -14.37 55.98
C GLN A 778 -8.72 -13.21 56.23
N GLY A 779 -9.93 -13.21 55.71
CA GLY A 779 -10.81 -14.22 55.28
C GLY A 779 -12.23 -13.66 55.22
N GLY A 780 -13.09 -14.41 54.57
CA GLY A 780 -14.54 -14.43 54.87
C GLY A 780 -15.39 -13.57 53.94
N ALA A 781 -16.07 -14.04 52.96
CA ALA A 781 -17.19 -14.99 52.86
C ALA A 781 -18.59 -14.32 53.02
N VAL A 782 -19.43 -14.62 51.98
CA VAL A 782 -20.87 -14.96 52.07
C VAL A 782 -21.86 -13.80 52.07
N SER A 783 -22.75 -13.65 51.16
CA SER A 783 -24.01 -14.26 50.77
C SER A 783 -24.86 -13.26 50.00
N ASP A 784 -25.43 -13.62 48.88
CA ASP A 784 -26.63 -14.37 48.55
C ASP A 784 -27.99 -13.62 48.76
N ARG A 785 -28.79 -13.75 47.73
CA ARG A 785 -30.26 -13.66 47.60
C ARG A 785 -30.79 -12.60 46.66
N SER A 786 -31.14 -13.03 45.47
CA SER A 786 -32.43 -13.65 45.02
C SER A 786 -33.66 -12.74 45.18
N ALA A 787 -34.35 -12.45 44.13
CA ALA A 787 -35.67 -12.96 43.72
C ALA A 787 -36.37 -12.04 42.73
N LYS A 788 -36.73 -12.61 41.57
CA LYS A 788 -38.13 -12.90 41.12
C LYS A 788 -39.07 -11.71 40.91
N GLY A 789 -39.55 -11.54 39.70
CA GLY A 789 -40.92 -11.87 39.38
C GLY A 789 -41.48 -11.08 38.21
N ARG A 790 -41.85 -11.82 37.17
CA ARG A 790 -43.18 -11.97 36.45
C ARG A 790 -43.71 -10.73 35.73
N ALA A 791 -43.88 -10.75 34.43
CA ALA A 791 -44.86 -11.46 33.55
C ALA A 791 -46.08 -10.61 33.16
N GLY A 792 -46.43 -10.57 31.92
CA GLY A 792 -47.77 -10.29 31.36
C GLY A 792 -47.68 -9.52 30.02
N LYS A 793 -47.74 -10.26 28.91
CA LYS A 793 -48.89 -10.48 27.94
C LYS A 793 -49.51 -9.16 27.47
N GLY A 794 -49.58 -8.84 26.19
CA GLY A 794 -50.13 -9.53 25.03
C GLY A 794 -50.78 -8.49 24.14
N GLY A 795 -50.82 -8.75 22.84
CA GLY A 795 -51.89 -8.28 21.98
C GLY A 795 -51.49 -7.40 20.79
N THR A 796 -51.29 -7.97 19.66
CA THR A 796 -51.63 -7.45 18.29
C THR A 796 -53.14 -7.55 18.09
N PRO A 797 -53.83 -7.01 17.00
CA PRO A 797 -53.31 -6.48 15.73
C PRO A 797 -54.17 -5.33 15.04
N GLN A 798 -53.72 -4.94 13.83
CA GLN A 798 -54.53 -4.42 12.68
C GLN A 798 -55.09 -2.98 12.73
N ASP A 799 -54.91 -2.07 11.82
CA ASP A 799 -55.27 -1.99 10.41
C ASP A 799 -54.90 -0.59 9.84
N ARG A 800 -54.69 -0.51 8.53
CA ARG A 800 -54.54 0.68 7.66
C ARG A 800 -55.93 1.35 7.44
N PRO A 801 -56.10 2.52 6.74
CA PRO A 801 -55.20 3.28 5.90
C PRO A 801 -55.33 4.82 5.87
N ALA A 802 -54.34 5.45 5.19
CA ALA A 802 -54.42 6.50 4.21
C ALA A 802 -54.54 7.99 4.56
N GLN A 803 -53.63 8.71 3.92
CA GLN A 803 -53.68 10.04 3.30
C GLN A 803 -53.18 11.28 4.06
N GLY A 804 -52.16 11.89 3.43
CA GLY A 804 -52.14 13.32 3.14
C GLY A 804 -51.13 14.22 3.83
N GLY A 805 -50.13 14.69 3.10
CA GLY A 805 -49.71 16.08 3.22
C GLY A 805 -48.39 16.40 3.94
N ASP A 806 -47.33 16.43 3.17
CA ASP A 806 -46.38 17.54 2.97
C ASP A 806 -45.83 18.30 4.20
N ARG A 807 -44.53 18.28 4.28
CA ARG A 807 -43.51 19.32 4.59
C ARG A 807 -42.38 18.88 5.50
N ARG A 808 -41.23 18.65 4.83
CA ARG A 808 -39.81 18.92 5.22
C ARG A 808 -39.54 19.36 6.65
N ARG A 809 -38.63 18.62 7.32
CA ARG A 809 -37.41 19.16 7.95
C ARG A 809 -36.43 18.05 8.28
N ASP A 810 -35.21 18.19 7.66
CA ASP A 810 -34.00 17.44 7.93
C ASP A 810 -33.58 17.56 9.42
N GLY A 811 -33.25 16.41 10.00
CA GLY A 811 -32.53 16.30 11.25
C GLY A 811 -31.41 15.27 11.12
N ARG A 812 -30.29 15.65 10.46
CA ARG A 812 -29.05 14.87 10.52
C ARG A 812 -28.38 15.16 11.86
N GLN A 813 -28.27 14.14 12.70
CA GLN A 813 -27.33 14.11 13.82
C GLN A 813 -25.91 14.11 13.26
N ALA A 814 -25.13 15.13 13.62
CA ALA A 814 -23.72 15.26 13.28
C ALA A 814 -22.89 14.26 14.12
N ALA A 815 -21.98 13.55 13.45
CA ALA A 815 -20.92 12.79 14.09
C ALA A 815 -19.96 13.71 14.87
N PRO A 816 -19.29 13.26 15.95
CA PRO A 816 -18.38 14.09 16.73
C PRO A 816 -17.18 14.52 15.86
N GLU A 817 -16.96 15.82 15.82
CA GLU A 817 -15.86 16.43 15.07
C GLU A 817 -14.51 16.14 15.73
N SER A 818 -13.51 15.88 14.90
CA SER A 818 -12.14 15.59 15.35
C SER A 818 -11.47 16.80 15.99
N ALA A 819 -10.60 16.56 16.98
CA ALA A 819 -9.78 17.60 17.64
C ALA A 819 -9.00 18.48 16.65
N MET A 820 -8.69 17.96 15.48
CA MET A 820 -8.02 18.66 14.37
C MET A 820 -8.95 19.71 13.71
N ALA A 821 -10.26 19.40 13.57
CA ALA A 821 -11.24 20.35 13.05
C ALA A 821 -11.45 21.52 14.03
N GLU A 822 -11.32 21.28 15.34
CA GLU A 822 -11.39 22.29 16.38
C GLU A 822 -10.11 23.14 16.43
N ALA A 823 -8.93 22.50 16.27
CA ALA A 823 -7.65 23.20 16.18
C ALA A 823 -7.55 24.07 14.91
N LEU A 824 -8.05 23.60 13.78
CA LEU A 824 -8.13 24.38 12.54
C LEU A 824 -9.11 25.56 12.65
N ARG A 825 -10.22 25.43 13.40
CA ARG A 825 -11.13 26.54 13.69
C ARG A 825 -10.51 27.58 14.62
N ARG A 826 -9.77 27.17 15.66
CA ARG A 826 -9.00 28.08 16.54
C ARG A 826 -7.88 28.80 15.80
N ALA A 827 -7.32 28.17 14.75
CA ALA A 827 -6.31 28.76 13.88
C ALA A 827 -6.89 29.62 12.72
N GLY A 828 -8.22 29.77 12.62
CA GLY A 828 -8.88 30.59 11.59
C GLY A 828 -9.06 29.89 10.24
N PHE A 829 -8.91 28.57 10.15
CA PHE A 829 -9.12 27.77 8.95
C PHE A 829 -10.44 26.96 9.08
N GLY A 830 -11.53 27.48 8.61
CA GLY A 830 -12.76 26.71 8.50
C GLY A 830 -14.03 27.52 8.55
N LYS A 831 -14.48 27.94 7.38
CA LYS A 831 -15.89 27.99 6.99
C LYS A 831 -15.97 28.33 5.51
N SER A 832 -16.41 27.43 4.72
CA SER A 832 -17.31 27.64 3.60
C SER A 832 -18.24 26.45 3.53
#